data_7677d0183ffe614a4fee0e0fcd789f25
#
_entry.id   7677d0183ffe614a4fee0e0fcd789f25
#
_cell.length_a   1.000
_cell.length_b   1.000
_cell.length_c   1.000
_cell.angle_alpha   90.00
_cell.angle_beta   90.00
_cell.angle_gamma   90.00
#
_symmetry.space_group_name_H-M   'P 1'
#
loop_
_entity.id
_entity.type
_entity.pdbx_description
1 polymer ?
#
loop_
_entity_poly.entity_id
_entity_poly.type
_entity_poly.pdbx_seq_one_letter_code
_entity_poly.pdbx_strand_id
1 'polypeptide(L)'
;MQTRFKKRLIPPPIAAFATTMILAHSSFIPSVYAQATAGKTVSYTETQAVAGKLIYDVSCASCHGVNLEGAAVVPNLSGDGFAVKWSGAPVAELATKLRQMPPGGGRLNEQAYEELAAYILAFNGVAANSNTPPIQLGLQSGYLLPDMTDGRRVAIVSEIAAGAAAVLEKLSPVSDEMLNNPPAEDWLLWQRSYDNQGYSPLDQIDRANVADLRLSWRMPLQAGDNNPGPIIHDGVMFFFTFPDTVLAIDAINGALLWRYQHESDVRASQKKGIALHGDKVFVPTSDLHVLALSAKTGELIWDHEIETEVGLSGYNLRSAPFVVGDKVMQGITSLRIAKGGWIIALDIETGEAEWRFNTIPRPGEPGGNSWNGLPIEERSGGSVWNAGAFDRELNLAYFGVAPTYDTGPLLYPVDIDGINNDALYTNATIALNPESGELVWYYQHLANDQWDLDWAFERQIITIPYGGQTRKAVVNLGKLGILDALDAASGEYLFSMDMGLQNVVSAIDPLTGYKTINPETIPNPEQTRLICSTHYGSKSWPPSAFNPRTNRLYVSLNEGCIEAGPEGYELLTSGVRLAAALNPDSNGNMGRIQALDLGQQQFAWRYRQPSPIISSIMATAGGLIFAGDLNRILRAFDEETGEILWETRLDDVPSSTIVTYAVDGIQYLAVAVGQTSYYVNDWSRMYDLFAEQEGMPINDSPKGGAAIWVFSLPPRKN
;
A
#
# COMPACT_ATOMS: atom_id res chain seq x y z
N MET A 1 -37.78 8.06 -46.93
CA MET A 1 -37.46 7.52 -48.25
C MET A 1 -36.62 6.25 -48.01
N GLN A 2 -37.23 5.14 -48.25
CA GLN A 2 -36.65 3.79 -48.08
C GLN A 2 -35.74 3.47 -49.29
N THR A 3 -34.66 2.75 -49.06
CA THR A 3 -34.18 1.76 -50.04
C THR A 3 -33.42 0.64 -49.37
N ARG A 4 -34.03 -0.53 -49.41
CA ARG A 4 -33.46 -1.86 -49.11
C ARG A 4 -32.49 -2.26 -50.23
N PHE A 5 -31.41 -2.98 -49.86
CA PHE A 5 -30.75 -3.92 -50.81
C PHE A 5 -30.53 -5.30 -50.17
N LYS A 6 -30.83 -6.29 -51.01
CA LYS A 6 -31.01 -7.72 -50.73
C LYS A 6 -29.70 -8.50 -50.60
N LYS A 7 -29.76 -9.55 -49.77
CA LYS A 7 -28.85 -10.73 -49.71
C LYS A 7 -28.79 -11.46 -51.07
N ARG A 8 -27.66 -11.97 -51.45
CA ARG A 8 -27.51 -13.11 -52.35
C ARG A 8 -26.64 -14.19 -51.70
N LEU A 9 -27.25 -15.37 -51.52
CA LEU A 9 -26.64 -16.68 -51.24
C LEU A 9 -26.15 -17.30 -52.54
N ILE A 10 -25.03 -17.97 -52.51
CA ILE A 10 -24.58 -18.92 -53.56
C ILE A 10 -24.03 -20.16 -52.84
N PRO A 11 -24.46 -21.40 -53.27
CA PRO A 11 -24.13 -22.66 -52.60
C PRO A 11 -22.85 -23.32 -53.15
N PRO A 12 -22.29 -24.38 -52.48
CA PRO A 12 -21.03 -25.03 -52.83
C PRO A 12 -21.22 -26.18 -53.88
N PRO A 13 -20.15 -26.55 -54.58
CA PRO A 13 -20.18 -27.74 -55.42
C PRO A 13 -19.57 -28.97 -54.69
N ILE A 14 -20.20 -30.11 -54.96
CA ILE A 14 -19.83 -31.47 -54.63
C ILE A 14 -18.88 -31.98 -55.74
N ALA A 15 -17.80 -32.69 -55.38
CA ALA A 15 -17.11 -33.65 -56.24
C ALA A 15 -16.24 -34.57 -55.35
N ALA A 16 -16.53 -35.75 -55.21
CA ALA A 16 -16.27 -37.02 -55.93
C ALA A 16 -14.90 -37.65 -55.59
N PHE A 17 -15.01 -38.86 -55.09
CA PHE A 17 -13.98 -39.84 -54.72
C PHE A 17 -12.96 -40.17 -55.82
N ALA A 18 -11.70 -40.34 -55.41
CA ALA A 18 -10.79 -41.27 -56.09
C ALA A 18 -9.85 -41.91 -55.04
N THR A 19 -9.98 -43.21 -54.91
CA THR A 19 -9.19 -44.10 -54.07
C THR A 19 -7.88 -44.44 -54.78
N THR A 20 -6.74 -44.15 -54.15
CA THR A 20 -5.45 -44.68 -54.56
C THR A 20 -4.71 -45.24 -53.34
N MET A 21 -4.58 -46.55 -53.30
CA MET A 21 -3.69 -47.29 -52.39
C MET A 21 -2.23 -46.99 -52.72
N ILE A 22 -1.47 -46.48 -51.78
CA ILE A 22 -0.02 -46.49 -51.78
C ILE A 22 0.45 -47.11 -50.47
N LEU A 23 1.15 -48.21 -50.56
CA LEU A 23 1.89 -48.83 -49.48
C LEU A 23 3.01 -47.92 -49.05
N ALA A 24 2.97 -47.46 -47.77
CA ALA A 24 4.06 -46.73 -47.16
C ALA A 24 4.71 -47.57 -46.05
N HIS A 25 6.01 -47.72 -46.21
CA HIS A 25 6.91 -48.34 -45.25
C HIS A 25 6.82 -47.60 -43.91
N SER A 26 6.55 -48.33 -42.83
CA SER A 26 6.64 -47.87 -41.47
C SER A 26 8.09 -47.68 -41.06
N SER A 27 8.56 -46.44 -41.06
CA SER A 27 9.77 -46.08 -40.34
C SER A 27 9.42 -45.91 -38.85
N PHE A 28 9.81 -46.88 -38.06
CA PHE A 28 9.80 -46.76 -36.59
C PHE A 28 10.75 -45.64 -36.16
N ILE A 29 10.19 -44.49 -35.70
CA ILE A 29 10.91 -43.57 -34.86
C ILE A 29 10.66 -44.05 -33.43
N PRO A 30 11.68 -44.44 -32.67
CA PRO A 30 11.47 -44.83 -31.30
C PRO A 30 11.09 -43.55 -30.48
N SER A 31 9.91 -43.58 -29.92
CA SER A 31 9.50 -42.64 -28.89
C SER A 31 10.38 -42.84 -27.64
N VAL A 32 11.40 -42.02 -27.51
CA VAL A 32 12.32 -42.00 -26.35
C VAL A 32 11.79 -41.05 -25.29
N TYR A 33 10.54 -41.16 -24.87
CA TYR A 33 10.06 -40.48 -23.66
C TYR A 33 8.92 -41.27 -22.99
N ALA A 34 9.19 -42.50 -22.62
CA ALA A 34 8.32 -43.27 -21.71
C ALA A 34 9.06 -44.44 -21.09
N GLN A 35 10.15 -44.18 -20.41
CA GLN A 35 10.71 -45.15 -19.46
C GLN A 35 11.39 -44.44 -18.31
N ALA A 36 10.96 -44.78 -17.10
CA ALA A 36 11.60 -44.63 -15.79
C ALA A 36 11.05 -43.52 -14.85
N THR A 37 9.73 -43.39 -14.67
CA THR A 37 9.19 -42.76 -13.46
C THR A 37 8.05 -43.58 -12.82
N ALA A 38 7.72 -44.75 -13.30
CA ALA A 38 6.74 -45.63 -12.69
C ALA A 38 7.24 -46.05 -11.28
N GLY A 39 6.64 -45.48 -10.21
CA GLY A 39 6.90 -45.84 -8.85
C GLY A 39 7.53 -44.76 -7.96
N LYS A 40 7.85 -43.56 -8.49
CA LYS A 40 8.26 -42.45 -7.61
C LYS A 40 7.04 -41.67 -7.11
N THR A 41 6.93 -41.53 -5.79
CA THR A 41 5.93 -40.68 -5.16
C THR A 41 6.49 -39.27 -4.93
N VAL A 42 5.62 -38.26 -5.06
CA VAL A 42 5.97 -36.90 -4.72
C VAL A 42 6.12 -36.76 -3.20
N SER A 43 7.01 -35.91 -2.77
CA SER A 43 7.19 -35.51 -1.38
C SER A 43 7.30 -33.98 -1.28
N TYR A 44 7.13 -33.46 -0.09
CA TYR A 44 7.15 -32.01 0.15
C TYR A 44 7.95 -31.72 1.44
N THR A 45 8.35 -30.45 1.62
CA THR A 45 8.98 -29.97 2.84
C THR A 45 7.93 -29.39 3.79
N GLU A 46 8.19 -29.42 5.09
CA GLU A 46 7.34 -28.81 6.09
C GLU A 46 7.10 -27.30 5.82
N THR A 47 8.16 -26.57 5.41
CA THR A 47 8.08 -25.18 5.00
C THR A 47 7.08 -24.96 3.87
N GLN A 48 7.03 -25.86 2.86
CA GLN A 48 6.03 -25.78 1.81
C GLN A 48 4.60 -25.99 2.32
N ALA A 49 4.40 -26.93 3.23
CA ALA A 49 3.07 -27.19 3.79
C ALA A 49 2.57 -26.01 4.63
N VAL A 50 3.43 -25.38 5.42
CA VAL A 50 3.12 -24.17 6.19
C VAL A 50 2.77 -23.02 5.24
N ALA A 51 3.58 -22.75 4.23
CA ALA A 51 3.26 -21.73 3.21
C ALA A 51 1.95 -22.04 2.47
N GLY A 52 1.72 -23.30 2.14
CA GLY A 52 0.50 -23.76 1.47
C GLY A 52 -0.77 -23.60 2.31
N LYS A 53 -0.66 -23.76 3.65
CA LYS A 53 -1.78 -23.46 4.55
C LYS A 53 -2.21 -22.01 4.45
N LEU A 54 -1.26 -21.08 4.43
CA LEU A 54 -1.54 -19.65 4.33
C LEU A 54 -2.27 -19.31 3.02
N ILE A 55 -1.80 -19.91 1.92
CA ILE A 55 -2.46 -19.75 0.61
C ILE A 55 -3.88 -20.30 0.65
N TYR A 56 -4.05 -21.47 1.27
CA TYR A 56 -5.34 -22.12 1.41
C TYR A 56 -6.33 -21.23 2.18
N ASP A 57 -5.92 -20.73 3.34
CA ASP A 57 -6.75 -19.92 4.22
C ASP A 57 -7.22 -18.63 3.51
N VAL A 58 -6.34 -18.01 2.73
CA VAL A 58 -6.65 -16.76 2.01
C VAL A 58 -7.44 -16.99 0.72
N SER A 59 -7.15 -18.07 -0.02
CA SER A 59 -7.63 -18.24 -1.39
C SER A 59 -8.65 -19.35 -1.59
N CYS A 60 -8.79 -20.28 -0.64
CA CYS A 60 -9.54 -21.53 -0.83
C CYS A 60 -10.55 -21.81 0.29
N ALA A 61 -10.24 -21.41 1.53
CA ALA A 61 -11.03 -21.77 2.72
C ALA A 61 -12.46 -21.22 2.67
N SER A 62 -12.69 -20.05 2.05
CA SER A 62 -14.03 -19.48 1.88
C SER A 62 -15.00 -20.38 1.11
N CYS A 63 -14.49 -21.21 0.21
CA CYS A 63 -15.29 -22.16 -0.56
C CYS A 63 -15.15 -23.61 -0.08
N HIS A 64 -13.91 -24.02 0.24
CA HIS A 64 -13.61 -25.41 0.60
C HIS A 64 -13.66 -25.73 2.10
N GLY A 65 -14.01 -24.71 2.95
CA GLY A 65 -14.05 -24.84 4.40
C GLY A 65 -12.67 -24.73 5.05
N VAL A 66 -12.62 -24.30 6.31
CA VAL A 66 -11.34 -24.10 7.04
C VAL A 66 -10.58 -25.42 7.33
N ASN A 67 -11.31 -26.55 7.34
CA ASN A 67 -10.77 -27.89 7.55
C ASN A 67 -10.80 -28.73 6.25
N LEU A 68 -10.81 -28.09 5.09
CA LEU A 68 -10.86 -28.76 3.78
C LEU A 68 -12.12 -29.66 3.58
N GLU A 69 -13.17 -29.43 4.36
CA GLU A 69 -14.40 -30.22 4.42
C GLU A 69 -15.32 -30.03 3.20
N GLY A 70 -15.12 -28.96 2.43
CA GLY A 70 -15.98 -28.61 1.29
C GLY A 70 -17.35 -28.06 1.71
N ALA A 71 -18.24 -27.88 0.74
CA ALA A 71 -19.63 -27.46 0.91
C ALA A 71 -20.54 -28.19 -0.08
N ALA A 72 -21.86 -27.97 -0.04
CA ALA A 72 -22.84 -28.73 -0.83
C ALA A 72 -22.52 -28.90 -2.33
N VAL A 73 -21.87 -27.91 -2.95
CA VAL A 73 -21.46 -27.95 -4.37
C VAL A 73 -19.95 -27.80 -4.58
N VAL A 74 -19.20 -27.64 -3.50
CA VAL A 74 -17.75 -27.48 -3.51
C VAL A 74 -17.10 -28.75 -2.95
N PRO A 75 -16.22 -29.45 -3.71
CA PRO A 75 -15.66 -30.71 -3.27
C PRO A 75 -14.81 -30.55 -2.02
N ASN A 76 -14.84 -31.53 -1.14
CA ASN A 76 -13.88 -31.65 -0.06
C ASN A 76 -12.47 -31.90 -0.59
N LEU A 77 -11.47 -31.33 0.07
CA LEU A 77 -10.05 -31.53 -0.22
C LEU A 77 -9.36 -32.37 0.85
N SER A 78 -10.17 -33.02 1.70
CA SER A 78 -9.71 -33.92 2.75
C SER A 78 -10.71 -35.08 2.93
N GLY A 79 -10.31 -36.07 3.71
CA GLY A 79 -11.18 -37.17 4.06
C GLY A 79 -11.07 -38.38 3.14
N ASP A 80 -11.85 -39.43 3.47
CA ASP A 80 -11.76 -40.71 2.78
C ASP A 80 -12.07 -40.60 1.28
N GLY A 81 -13.04 -39.74 0.91
CA GLY A 81 -13.40 -39.49 -0.48
C GLY A 81 -12.27 -38.83 -1.27
N PHE A 82 -11.53 -37.92 -0.66
CA PHE A 82 -10.34 -37.31 -1.27
C PHE A 82 -9.20 -38.34 -1.37
N ALA A 83 -8.89 -39.03 -0.27
CA ALA A 83 -7.83 -40.02 -0.21
C ALA A 83 -8.04 -41.14 -1.24
N VAL A 84 -9.24 -41.72 -1.31
CA VAL A 84 -9.57 -42.77 -2.30
C VAL A 84 -9.41 -42.28 -3.73
N LYS A 85 -9.77 -41.05 -4.02
CA LYS A 85 -9.68 -40.49 -5.37
C LYS A 85 -8.25 -40.18 -5.80
N TRP A 86 -7.41 -39.69 -4.88
CA TRP A 86 -6.12 -39.09 -5.23
C TRP A 86 -4.90 -39.93 -4.84
N SER A 87 -5.02 -40.92 -3.94
CA SER A 87 -3.92 -41.84 -3.64
C SER A 87 -3.46 -42.60 -4.88
N GLY A 88 -2.18 -42.51 -5.17
CA GLY A 88 -1.59 -43.11 -6.36
C GLY A 88 -1.94 -42.45 -7.69
N ALA A 89 -2.69 -41.35 -7.71
CA ALA A 89 -2.96 -40.60 -8.92
C ALA A 89 -1.72 -39.80 -9.38
N PRO A 90 -1.59 -39.51 -10.69
CA PRO A 90 -0.51 -38.69 -11.20
C PRO A 90 -0.57 -37.26 -10.60
N VAL A 91 0.58 -36.72 -10.19
CA VAL A 91 0.70 -35.34 -9.69
C VAL A 91 0.18 -34.32 -10.71
N ALA A 92 0.35 -34.58 -11.99
CA ALA A 92 -0.15 -33.73 -13.08
C ALA A 92 -1.68 -33.53 -13.04
N GLU A 93 -2.43 -34.51 -12.57
CA GLU A 93 -3.89 -34.40 -12.45
C GLU A 93 -4.28 -33.43 -11.32
N LEU A 94 -3.65 -33.55 -10.15
CA LEU A 94 -3.84 -32.60 -9.05
C LEU A 94 -3.43 -31.19 -9.45
N ALA A 95 -2.25 -31.05 -10.07
CA ALA A 95 -1.75 -29.78 -10.56
C ALA A 95 -2.73 -29.09 -11.54
N THR A 96 -3.31 -29.87 -12.45
CA THR A 96 -4.32 -29.34 -13.40
C THR A 96 -5.56 -28.84 -12.67
N LYS A 97 -6.01 -29.53 -11.65
CA LYS A 97 -7.18 -29.10 -10.84
C LYS A 97 -6.87 -27.87 -10.03
N LEU A 98 -5.73 -27.81 -9.39
CA LEU A 98 -5.32 -26.63 -8.60
C LEU A 98 -5.21 -25.37 -9.48
N ARG A 99 -4.65 -25.47 -10.67
CA ARG A 99 -4.56 -24.32 -11.61
C ARG A 99 -5.92 -23.84 -12.14
N GLN A 100 -6.97 -24.64 -12.04
CA GLN A 100 -8.34 -24.25 -12.40
C GLN A 100 -9.05 -23.52 -11.26
N MET A 101 -8.45 -23.44 -10.06
CA MET A 101 -8.99 -22.78 -8.88
C MET A 101 -8.26 -21.46 -8.57
N PRO A 102 -8.97 -20.45 -8.01
CA PRO A 102 -10.43 -20.36 -7.92
C PRO A 102 -11.12 -20.26 -9.30
N PRO A 103 -12.43 -20.45 -9.36
CA PRO A 103 -13.16 -20.40 -10.65
C PRO A 103 -12.87 -19.12 -11.43
N GLY A 104 -12.43 -19.28 -12.69
CA GLY A 104 -11.91 -18.17 -13.50
C GLY A 104 -10.40 -18.23 -13.74
N GLY A 105 -9.70 -19.14 -13.07
CA GLY A 105 -8.31 -19.59 -13.34
C GLY A 105 -7.18 -18.59 -13.06
N GLY A 106 -5.98 -19.14 -12.76
CA GLY A 106 -4.70 -18.46 -13.00
C GLY A 106 -4.31 -17.29 -12.12
N ARG A 107 -4.77 -17.20 -10.86
CA ARG A 107 -4.42 -16.11 -9.95
C ARG A 107 -3.19 -16.37 -9.07
N LEU A 108 -2.76 -17.62 -8.95
CA LEU A 108 -1.59 -18.01 -8.18
C LEU A 108 -0.43 -18.35 -9.12
N ASN A 109 0.79 -18.13 -8.66
CA ASN A 109 1.98 -18.57 -9.42
C ASN A 109 2.25 -20.08 -9.18
N GLU A 110 3.16 -20.68 -9.94
CA GLU A 110 3.48 -22.11 -9.83
C GLU A 110 3.95 -22.50 -8.43
N GLN A 111 4.78 -21.70 -7.80
CA GLN A 111 5.25 -21.96 -6.43
C GLN A 111 4.09 -22.01 -5.44
N ALA A 112 3.12 -21.09 -5.54
CA ALA A 112 1.95 -21.08 -4.68
C ALA A 112 1.07 -22.33 -4.86
N TYR A 113 0.94 -22.84 -6.10
CA TYR A 113 0.26 -24.12 -6.33
C TYR A 113 1.03 -25.30 -5.77
N GLU A 114 2.37 -25.29 -5.80
CA GLU A 114 3.24 -26.30 -5.21
C GLU A 114 3.10 -26.34 -3.68
N GLU A 115 3.12 -25.16 -3.05
CA GLU A 115 2.91 -24.97 -1.61
C GLU A 115 1.50 -25.42 -1.19
N LEU A 116 0.47 -25.03 -1.95
CA LEU A 116 -0.90 -25.46 -1.73
C LEU A 116 -1.05 -26.99 -1.83
N ALA A 117 -0.40 -27.62 -2.82
CA ALA A 117 -0.38 -29.08 -2.94
C ALA A 117 0.28 -29.73 -1.72
N ALA A 118 1.40 -29.17 -1.23
CA ALA A 118 2.09 -29.62 -0.03
C ALA A 118 1.17 -29.57 1.20
N TYR A 119 0.42 -28.47 1.39
CA TYR A 119 -0.54 -28.35 2.47
C TYR A 119 -1.68 -29.38 2.38
N ILE A 120 -2.27 -29.55 1.20
CA ILE A 120 -3.34 -30.54 0.99
C ILE A 120 -2.83 -31.96 1.32
N LEU A 121 -1.61 -32.30 0.91
CA LEU A 121 -0.98 -33.57 1.23
C LEU A 121 -0.74 -33.73 2.74
N ALA A 122 -0.20 -32.69 3.38
CA ALA A 122 0.00 -32.66 4.84
C ALA A 122 -1.30 -32.87 5.60
N PHE A 123 -2.34 -32.12 5.23
CA PHE A 123 -3.66 -32.21 5.87
C PHE A 123 -4.28 -33.61 5.70
N ASN A 124 -3.97 -34.32 4.62
CA ASN A 124 -4.38 -35.72 4.38
C ASN A 124 -3.41 -36.75 4.94
N GLY A 125 -2.51 -36.38 5.88
CA GLY A 125 -1.70 -37.29 6.68
C GLY A 125 -0.41 -37.77 6.01
N VAL A 126 -0.02 -37.19 4.88
CA VAL A 126 1.29 -37.45 4.26
C VAL A 126 2.37 -36.77 5.10
N ALA A 127 3.41 -37.51 5.48
CA ALA A 127 4.52 -36.93 6.23
C ALA A 127 5.45 -36.11 5.32
N ALA A 128 5.89 -34.95 5.83
CA ALA A 128 6.93 -34.16 5.18
C ALA A 128 8.27 -34.92 5.17
N ASN A 129 9.10 -34.65 4.17
CA ASN A 129 10.42 -35.25 4.08
C ASN A 129 11.45 -34.16 3.74
N SER A 130 12.19 -33.72 4.74
CA SER A 130 13.22 -32.68 4.61
C SER A 130 14.44 -33.11 3.78
N ASN A 131 14.60 -34.42 3.55
CA ASN A 131 15.73 -34.98 2.78
C ASN A 131 15.43 -35.15 1.29
N THR A 132 14.24 -34.76 0.84
CA THR A 132 13.85 -34.84 -0.58
C THR A 132 13.66 -33.44 -1.17
N PRO A 133 13.80 -33.30 -2.50
CA PRO A 133 13.50 -32.01 -3.15
C PRO A 133 12.06 -31.55 -2.85
N PRO A 134 11.84 -30.24 -2.70
CA PRO A 134 10.50 -29.67 -2.59
C PRO A 134 9.59 -30.17 -3.70
N ILE A 135 8.27 -30.23 -3.46
CA ILE A 135 7.31 -30.52 -4.52
C ILE A 135 7.43 -29.48 -5.64
N GLN A 136 7.55 -29.97 -6.87
CA GLN A 136 7.64 -29.15 -8.09
C GLN A 136 6.69 -29.73 -9.13
N LEU A 137 5.47 -29.19 -9.19
CA LEU A 137 4.36 -29.73 -9.95
C LEU A 137 4.68 -29.88 -11.46
N GLY A 138 5.46 -28.95 -12.00
CA GLY A 138 5.90 -28.99 -13.41
C GLY A 138 6.94 -30.07 -13.69
N LEU A 139 7.97 -30.19 -12.85
CA LEU A 139 9.09 -31.11 -13.03
C LEU A 139 8.77 -32.57 -12.61
N GLN A 140 7.82 -32.72 -11.68
CA GLN A 140 7.42 -34.01 -11.11
C GLN A 140 6.07 -34.50 -11.69
N SER A 141 5.65 -34.01 -12.84
CA SER A 141 4.36 -34.34 -13.47
C SER A 141 4.11 -35.83 -13.65
N GLY A 142 5.15 -36.63 -13.81
CA GLY A 142 5.09 -38.11 -13.94
C GLY A 142 5.15 -38.85 -12.59
N TYR A 143 5.27 -38.15 -11.43
CA TYR A 143 5.28 -38.81 -10.16
C TYR A 143 3.84 -39.08 -9.68
N LEU A 144 3.70 -40.05 -8.78
CA LEU A 144 2.43 -40.40 -8.16
C LEU A 144 2.24 -39.67 -6.85
N LEU A 145 0.99 -39.36 -6.52
CA LEU A 145 0.61 -38.90 -5.19
C LEU A 145 0.76 -40.03 -4.17
N PRO A 146 1.23 -39.76 -2.95
CA PRO A 146 1.38 -40.77 -1.91
C PRO A 146 0.04 -41.37 -1.50
N ASP A 147 0.09 -42.51 -0.81
CA ASP A 147 -1.10 -43.07 -0.17
C ASP A 147 -1.54 -42.19 0.99
N MET A 148 -2.78 -41.76 0.99
CA MET A 148 -3.40 -40.90 2.00
C MET A 148 -4.47 -41.61 2.81
N THR A 149 -4.58 -42.95 2.69
CA THR A 149 -5.63 -43.73 3.37
C THR A 149 -5.27 -44.09 4.81
N ASP A 150 -4.04 -43.79 5.26
CA ASP A 150 -3.46 -44.26 6.55
C ASP A 150 -3.73 -43.36 7.78
N GLY A 151 -4.73 -42.52 7.77
CA GLY A 151 -5.37 -41.93 8.96
C GLY A 151 -4.55 -41.02 9.90
N ARG A 152 -3.32 -40.60 9.60
CA ARG A 152 -2.43 -39.80 10.49
C ARG A 152 -2.74 -38.30 10.56
N ARG A 153 -3.98 -37.92 10.46
CA ARG A 153 -4.44 -36.50 10.24
C ARG A 153 -4.24 -35.52 11.39
N VAL A 154 -3.89 -35.95 12.60
CA VAL A 154 -4.10 -35.14 13.81
C VAL A 154 -2.85 -34.39 14.30
N ALA A 155 -1.64 -34.86 14.00
CA ALA A 155 -0.43 -34.32 14.63
C ALA A 155 0.01 -32.93 14.07
N ILE A 156 0.03 -32.76 12.76
CA ILE A 156 0.59 -31.52 12.15
C ILE A 156 -0.33 -30.31 12.39
N VAL A 157 -1.64 -30.49 12.32
CA VAL A 157 -2.60 -29.40 12.58
C VAL A 157 -2.56 -28.95 14.04
N SER A 158 -2.35 -29.90 14.97
CA SER A 158 -2.23 -29.56 16.40
C SER A 158 -0.90 -28.87 16.75
N GLU A 159 0.19 -29.17 16.08
CA GLU A 159 1.48 -28.50 16.29
C GLU A 159 1.47 -27.08 15.72
N ILE A 160 0.89 -26.86 14.53
CA ILE A 160 0.71 -25.51 13.95
C ILE A 160 -0.21 -24.66 14.85
N ALA A 161 -1.32 -25.22 15.34
CA ALA A 161 -2.23 -24.51 16.23
C ALA A 161 -1.59 -24.21 17.60
N ALA A 162 -0.79 -25.11 18.13
CA ALA A 162 -0.05 -24.90 19.38
C ALA A 162 1.04 -23.82 19.22
N GLY A 163 1.73 -23.80 18.09
CA GLY A 163 2.71 -22.77 17.76
C GLY A 163 2.08 -21.38 17.65
N ALA A 164 0.95 -21.25 16.96
CA ALA A 164 0.19 -20.01 16.85
C ALA A 164 -0.27 -19.48 18.22
N ALA A 165 -0.80 -20.36 19.08
CA ALA A 165 -1.21 -19.99 20.43
C ALA A 165 -0.03 -19.46 21.25
N ALA A 166 1.16 -20.08 21.17
CA ALA A 166 2.34 -19.68 21.93
C ALA A 166 2.88 -18.29 21.53
N VAL A 167 2.74 -17.89 20.25
CA VAL A 167 3.10 -16.54 19.79
C VAL A 167 2.11 -15.51 20.32
N LEU A 168 0.80 -15.77 20.20
CA LEU A 168 -0.25 -14.85 20.66
C LEU A 168 -0.32 -14.71 22.18
N GLU A 169 0.10 -15.73 22.95
CA GLU A 169 0.21 -15.65 24.41
C GLU A 169 1.23 -14.60 24.87
N LYS A 170 2.30 -14.39 24.11
CA LYS A 170 3.35 -13.39 24.41
C LYS A 170 2.92 -11.96 24.11
N LEU A 171 1.90 -11.78 23.28
CA LEU A 171 1.46 -10.46 22.84
C LEU A 171 1.00 -9.61 24.03
N SER A 172 1.71 -8.53 24.29
CA SER A 172 1.41 -7.56 25.34
C SER A 172 0.54 -6.40 24.84
N PRO A 173 -0.20 -5.71 25.73
CA PRO A 173 -0.96 -4.52 25.32
C PRO A 173 -0.03 -3.38 24.91
N VAL A 174 -0.36 -2.68 23.82
CA VAL A 174 0.37 -1.51 23.35
C VAL A 174 -0.11 -0.24 24.09
N SER A 175 0.80 0.53 24.65
CA SER A 175 0.51 1.78 25.35
C SER A 175 0.89 3.01 24.53
N ASP A 176 0.35 4.20 24.91
CA ASP A 176 0.79 5.48 24.31
C ASP A 176 2.29 5.72 24.46
N GLU A 177 2.90 5.27 25.57
CA GLU A 177 4.34 5.38 25.75
C GLU A 177 5.09 4.56 24.68
N MET A 178 4.60 3.36 24.36
CA MET A 178 5.18 2.53 23.30
C MET A 178 4.94 3.15 21.92
N LEU A 179 3.78 3.76 21.66
CA LEU A 179 3.52 4.45 20.39
C LEU A 179 4.40 5.70 20.22
N ASN A 180 4.72 6.38 21.34
CA ASN A 180 5.62 7.54 21.34
C ASN A 180 7.09 7.14 21.18
N ASN A 181 7.51 6.07 21.84
CA ASN A 181 8.87 5.54 21.86
C ASN A 181 8.87 4.01 21.77
N PRO A 182 8.63 3.46 20.58
CA PRO A 182 8.51 2.02 20.39
C PRO A 182 9.78 1.26 20.79
N PRO A 183 9.65 0.03 21.32
CA PRO A 183 10.78 -0.91 21.41
C PRO A 183 11.54 -0.98 20.09
N ALA A 184 12.85 -1.19 20.15
CA ALA A 184 13.67 -1.21 18.94
C ALA A 184 13.20 -2.27 17.94
N GLU A 185 12.72 -3.40 18.48
CA GLU A 185 12.26 -4.57 17.74
C GLU A 185 10.91 -4.36 17.04
N ASP A 186 10.12 -3.35 17.47
CA ASP A 186 8.75 -3.16 17.04
C ASP A 186 8.59 -2.06 15.98
N TRP A 187 7.49 -2.19 15.18
CA TRP A 187 7.02 -1.17 14.25
C TRP A 187 5.52 -0.95 14.46
N LEU A 188 5.14 0.00 15.36
CA LEU A 188 3.80 0.07 15.94
C LEU A 188 2.79 0.94 15.19
N LEU A 189 3.26 1.87 14.34
CA LEU A 189 2.44 2.74 13.50
C LEU A 189 2.91 2.69 12.05
N TRP A 190 2.15 3.25 11.13
CA TRP A 190 2.49 3.24 9.69
C TRP A 190 3.89 3.83 9.39
N GLN A 191 4.39 4.73 10.25
CA GLN A 191 5.74 5.31 10.24
C GLN A 191 6.50 5.07 11.55
N ARG A 192 6.24 3.96 12.19
CA ARG A 192 6.81 3.42 13.41
C ARG A 192 6.30 4.06 14.71
N SER A 193 6.29 5.39 14.83
CA SER A 193 6.01 6.14 16.07
C SER A 193 5.14 7.36 15.79
N TYR A 194 4.65 8.02 16.84
CA TYR A 194 3.79 9.19 16.77
C TYR A 194 4.40 10.37 15.99
N ASP A 195 5.71 10.47 15.94
CA ASP A 195 6.45 11.53 15.23
C ASP A 195 6.58 11.30 13.71
N ASN A 196 6.14 10.16 13.22
CA ASN A 196 6.17 9.78 11.80
C ASN A 196 7.55 9.87 11.13
N GLN A 197 8.65 9.63 11.87
CA GLN A 197 10.00 9.78 11.30
C GLN A 197 10.40 8.64 10.35
N GLY A 198 9.76 7.48 10.40
CA GLY A 198 10.10 6.36 9.50
C GLY A 198 11.51 5.81 9.71
N TYR A 199 12.01 5.91 10.95
CA TYR A 199 13.37 5.52 11.35
C TYR A 199 13.35 4.34 12.31
N SER A 200 14.23 3.37 12.08
CA SER A 200 14.47 2.25 13.00
C SER A 200 15.84 2.36 13.69
N PRO A 201 15.91 2.18 15.01
CA PRO A 201 17.19 2.12 15.73
C PRO A 201 17.93 0.78 15.53
N LEU A 202 17.38 -0.19 14.82
CA LEU A 202 18.02 -1.46 14.50
C LEU A 202 19.21 -1.26 13.55
N ASP A 203 20.32 -1.95 13.84
CA ASP A 203 21.58 -1.83 13.13
C ASP A 203 22.27 -3.17 12.80
N GLN A 204 21.61 -4.31 13.04
CA GLN A 204 22.15 -5.63 12.69
C GLN A 204 22.32 -5.79 11.18
N ILE A 205 21.39 -5.21 10.38
CA ILE A 205 21.54 -5.07 8.94
C ILE A 205 22.18 -3.69 8.71
N ASP A 206 23.40 -3.69 8.21
CA ASP A 206 24.22 -2.50 8.04
C ASP A 206 24.91 -2.41 6.68
N ARG A 207 25.67 -1.35 6.43
CA ARG A 207 26.42 -1.11 5.19
C ARG A 207 27.37 -2.24 4.82
N ALA A 208 27.92 -2.95 5.80
CA ALA A 208 28.95 -3.97 5.57
C ALA A 208 28.34 -5.33 5.19
N ASN A 209 27.09 -5.59 5.57
CA ASN A 209 26.47 -6.90 5.42
C ASN A 209 25.15 -6.92 4.61
N VAL A 210 24.60 -5.77 4.25
CA VAL A 210 23.32 -5.69 3.52
C VAL A 210 23.35 -6.45 2.18
N ALA A 211 24.51 -6.60 1.55
CA ALA A 211 24.72 -7.40 0.34
C ALA A 211 24.38 -8.90 0.55
N ASP A 212 24.39 -9.36 1.79
CA ASP A 212 24.06 -10.72 2.17
C ASP A 212 22.58 -10.96 2.49
N LEU A 213 21.72 -9.93 2.44
CA LEU A 213 20.28 -10.09 2.64
C LEU A 213 19.69 -11.16 1.71
N ARG A 214 18.88 -12.04 2.27
CA ARG A 214 18.18 -13.12 1.54
C ARG A 214 16.73 -13.16 1.96
N LEU A 215 15.88 -13.66 1.06
CA LEU A 215 14.49 -13.95 1.37
C LEU A 215 14.42 -14.96 2.53
N SER A 216 13.75 -14.55 3.61
CA SER A 216 13.45 -15.39 4.78
C SER A 216 12.15 -16.14 4.56
N TRP A 217 11.08 -15.42 4.28
CA TRP A 217 9.79 -15.99 3.93
C TRP A 217 8.99 -15.02 3.04
N ARG A 218 7.96 -15.57 2.41
CA ARG A 218 7.05 -14.85 1.54
C ARG A 218 5.64 -15.39 1.71
N MET A 219 4.66 -14.52 1.88
CA MET A 219 3.25 -14.86 1.97
C MET A 219 2.48 -14.26 0.80
N PRO A 220 1.81 -15.05 -0.05
CA PRO A 220 0.95 -14.53 -1.09
C PRO A 220 -0.29 -13.86 -0.51
N LEU A 221 -0.76 -12.80 -1.17
CA LEU A 221 -1.95 -12.04 -0.83
C LEU A 221 -2.97 -12.08 -1.97
N GLN A 222 -4.22 -11.73 -1.67
CA GLN A 222 -5.19 -11.47 -2.70
C GLN A 222 -4.79 -10.23 -3.50
N ALA A 223 -4.88 -10.32 -4.84
CA ALA A 223 -4.59 -9.18 -5.70
C ALA A 223 -5.59 -8.04 -5.47
N GLY A 224 -5.08 -6.82 -5.31
CA GLY A 224 -5.88 -5.62 -5.02
C GLY A 224 -5.04 -4.51 -4.44
N ASP A 225 -5.69 -3.56 -3.78
CA ASP A 225 -5.04 -2.40 -3.17
C ASP A 225 -4.37 -2.76 -1.82
N ASN A 226 -3.21 -3.45 -1.88
CA ASN A 226 -2.40 -3.83 -0.72
C ASN A 226 -1.39 -2.72 -0.36
N ASN A 227 -1.89 -1.54 -0.02
CA ASN A 227 -1.08 -0.35 0.28
C ASN A 227 -0.46 -0.31 1.67
N PRO A 228 -1.13 -0.80 2.73
CA PRO A 228 -0.62 -0.65 4.08
C PRO A 228 0.75 -1.29 4.27
N GLY A 229 1.58 -0.69 5.13
CA GLY A 229 2.69 -1.38 5.73
C GLY A 229 2.20 -2.27 6.88
N PRO A 230 2.92 -3.34 7.19
CA PRO A 230 2.62 -4.15 8.36
C PRO A 230 2.92 -3.38 9.66
N ILE A 231 2.16 -3.68 10.72
CA ILE A 231 2.46 -3.31 12.10
C ILE A 231 3.01 -4.55 12.79
N ILE A 232 4.12 -4.41 13.51
CA ILE A 232 4.76 -5.53 14.19
C ILE A 232 4.89 -5.23 15.68
N HIS A 233 4.42 -6.16 16.51
CA HIS A 233 4.53 -6.11 17.97
C HIS A 233 4.73 -7.50 18.55
N ASP A 234 5.69 -7.67 19.45
CA ASP A 234 5.98 -8.94 20.15
C ASP A 234 6.07 -10.16 19.22
N GLY A 235 6.60 -9.99 18.01
CA GLY A 235 6.73 -11.05 17.01
C GLY A 235 5.44 -11.39 16.26
N VAL A 236 4.37 -10.63 16.44
CA VAL A 236 3.14 -10.71 15.66
C VAL A 236 3.12 -9.58 14.62
N MET A 237 2.92 -9.93 13.36
CA MET A 237 2.71 -9.00 12.27
C MET A 237 1.22 -8.86 11.98
N PHE A 238 0.65 -7.65 12.17
CA PHE A 238 -0.70 -7.31 11.78
C PHE A 238 -0.68 -6.64 10.42
N PHE A 239 -1.48 -7.14 9.49
CA PHE A 239 -1.51 -6.64 8.13
C PHE A 239 -2.94 -6.51 7.62
N PHE A 240 -3.26 -5.33 7.07
CA PHE A 240 -4.51 -5.13 6.34
C PHE A 240 -4.30 -5.46 4.87
N THR A 241 -5.13 -6.33 4.31
CA THR A 241 -5.09 -6.71 2.89
C THR A 241 -6.47 -6.56 2.24
N PHE A 242 -6.46 -6.41 0.93
CA PHE A 242 -7.69 -6.33 0.12
C PHE A 242 -8.43 -7.69 0.06
N PRO A 243 -9.79 -7.71 0.06
CA PRO A 243 -10.71 -6.66 0.45
C PRO A 243 -10.96 -6.71 1.97
N ASP A 244 -10.93 -5.58 2.63
CA ASP A 244 -11.25 -5.35 4.05
C ASP A 244 -10.94 -6.53 5.00
N THR A 245 -9.72 -7.08 4.88
CA THR A 245 -9.25 -8.26 5.59
C THR A 245 -8.06 -7.90 6.49
N VAL A 246 -8.09 -8.36 7.73
CA VAL A 246 -6.97 -8.23 8.67
C VAL A 246 -6.37 -9.60 8.93
N LEU A 247 -5.06 -9.68 8.87
CA LEU A 247 -4.27 -10.88 9.16
C LEU A 247 -3.37 -10.62 10.36
N ALA A 248 -3.32 -11.57 11.30
CA ALA A 248 -2.22 -11.68 12.24
C ALA A 248 -1.32 -12.85 11.82
N ILE A 249 -0.03 -12.59 11.75
CA ILE A 249 0.97 -13.46 11.12
C ILE A 249 2.13 -13.62 12.09
N ASP A 250 2.68 -14.81 12.24
CA ASP A 250 3.96 -15.01 12.91
C ASP A 250 5.07 -14.32 12.12
N ALA A 251 5.67 -13.31 12.69
CA ALA A 251 6.65 -12.48 12.01
C ALA A 251 7.98 -13.20 11.69
N ILE A 252 8.26 -14.36 12.31
CA ILE A 252 9.47 -15.16 12.04
C ILE A 252 9.34 -15.97 10.76
N ASN A 253 8.16 -16.59 10.51
CA ASN A 253 8.01 -17.62 9.49
C ASN A 253 6.83 -17.39 8.52
N GLY A 254 6.02 -16.36 8.75
CA GLY A 254 4.87 -16.03 7.91
C GLY A 254 3.63 -16.91 8.18
N ALA A 255 3.57 -17.67 9.27
CA ALA A 255 2.41 -18.50 9.62
C ALA A 255 1.21 -17.63 10.00
N LEU A 256 0.04 -17.91 9.42
CA LEU A 256 -1.20 -17.22 9.78
C LEU A 256 -1.62 -17.61 11.20
N LEU A 257 -1.78 -16.62 12.08
CA LEU A 257 -2.25 -16.81 13.45
C LEU A 257 -3.77 -16.70 13.56
N TRP A 258 -4.32 -15.64 12.96
CA TRP A 258 -5.76 -15.47 12.76
C TRP A 258 -6.06 -14.57 11.57
N ARG A 259 -7.31 -14.62 11.09
CA ARG A 259 -7.83 -13.80 10.00
C ARG A 259 -9.21 -13.29 10.37
N TYR A 260 -9.44 -12.00 10.13
CA TYR A 260 -10.76 -11.38 10.13
C TYR A 260 -11.04 -10.80 8.74
N GLN A 261 -12.24 -11.05 8.22
CA GLN A 261 -12.71 -10.45 6.98
C GLN A 261 -14.04 -9.76 7.23
N HIS A 262 -14.11 -8.48 6.90
CA HIS A 262 -15.36 -7.73 6.95
C HIS A 262 -16.17 -8.02 5.68
N GLU A 263 -17.42 -8.42 5.87
CA GLU A 263 -18.34 -8.69 4.77
C GLU A 263 -19.11 -7.40 4.44
N SER A 264 -19.04 -6.95 3.20
CA SER A 264 -19.69 -5.74 2.74
C SER A 264 -20.11 -5.87 1.28
N ASP A 265 -21.29 -5.31 0.93
CA ASP A 265 -21.79 -5.21 -0.45
C ASP A 265 -21.17 -4.00 -1.20
N VAL A 266 -20.41 -3.15 -0.51
CA VAL A 266 -19.76 -1.98 -1.09
C VAL A 266 -18.44 -2.41 -1.73
N ARG A 267 -18.12 -1.81 -2.89
CA ARG A 267 -16.83 -2.04 -3.54
C ARG A 267 -15.69 -1.64 -2.60
N ALA A 268 -14.78 -2.56 -2.37
CA ALA A 268 -13.61 -2.32 -1.53
C ALA A 268 -12.82 -1.09 -1.98
N SER A 269 -12.49 -0.23 -1.02
CA SER A 269 -11.74 1.00 -1.21
C SER A 269 -10.30 0.86 -0.70
N GLN A 270 -9.41 1.69 -1.24
CA GLN A 270 -8.03 1.77 -0.82
C GLN A 270 -7.91 2.21 0.63
N LYS A 271 -7.08 1.52 1.43
CA LYS A 271 -6.75 1.85 2.80
C LYS A 271 -5.25 2.15 2.95
N LYS A 272 -4.89 2.96 3.95
CA LYS A 272 -3.50 3.30 4.28
C LYS A 272 -2.96 2.57 5.50
N GLY A 273 -3.81 1.86 6.24
CA GLY A 273 -3.38 1.06 7.39
C GLY A 273 -4.49 0.80 8.39
N ILE A 274 -4.07 0.20 9.47
CA ILE A 274 -4.80 -0.09 10.70
C ILE A 274 -4.05 0.54 11.88
N ALA A 275 -4.64 0.54 13.07
CA ALA A 275 -3.95 0.95 14.29
C ALA A 275 -3.98 -0.17 15.33
N LEU A 276 -2.97 -0.19 16.20
CA LEU A 276 -2.84 -1.12 17.33
C LEU A 276 -2.70 -0.30 18.61
N HIS A 277 -3.56 -0.53 19.58
CA HIS A 277 -3.45 0.07 20.91
C HIS A 277 -4.18 -0.81 21.95
N GLY A 278 -3.65 -0.86 23.17
CA GLY A 278 -4.12 -1.80 24.15
C GLY A 278 -4.01 -3.24 23.63
N ASP A 279 -5.08 -3.97 23.72
CA ASP A 279 -5.26 -5.32 23.18
C ASP A 279 -6.15 -5.33 21.91
N LYS A 280 -6.27 -4.19 21.23
CA LYS A 280 -7.21 -3.98 20.12
C LYS A 280 -6.48 -3.58 18.82
N VAL A 281 -7.02 -4.06 17.69
CA VAL A 281 -6.70 -3.61 16.34
C VAL A 281 -7.88 -2.82 15.81
N PHE A 282 -7.66 -1.56 15.40
CA PHE A 282 -8.68 -0.68 14.84
C PHE A 282 -8.60 -0.67 13.31
N VAL A 283 -9.75 -0.91 12.67
CA VAL A 283 -9.83 -1.22 11.24
C VAL A 283 -10.86 -0.33 10.55
N PRO A 284 -10.48 0.44 9.52
CA PRO A 284 -11.43 1.17 8.70
C PRO A 284 -11.96 0.27 7.59
N THR A 285 -13.29 0.24 7.36
CA THR A 285 -13.90 -0.58 6.32
C THR A 285 -14.34 0.23 5.10
N SER A 286 -14.72 -0.44 4.03
CA SER A 286 -15.13 0.19 2.78
C SER A 286 -16.56 0.74 2.82
N ASP A 287 -17.39 0.23 3.68
CA ASP A 287 -18.76 0.66 3.95
C ASP A 287 -18.88 1.66 5.11
N LEU A 288 -17.76 2.33 5.44
CA LEU A 288 -17.67 3.41 6.43
C LEU A 288 -17.85 2.96 7.89
N HIS A 289 -17.41 1.75 8.24
CA HIS A 289 -17.32 1.36 9.63
C HIS A 289 -15.89 1.50 10.16
N VAL A 290 -15.76 1.79 11.44
CA VAL A 290 -14.53 1.61 12.20
C VAL A 290 -14.77 0.47 13.19
N LEU A 291 -13.93 -0.56 13.10
CA LEU A 291 -14.04 -1.76 13.92
C LEU A 291 -12.93 -1.79 14.96
N ALA A 292 -13.20 -2.35 16.13
CA ALA A 292 -12.17 -2.82 17.05
C ALA A 292 -12.20 -4.36 17.11
N LEU A 293 -11.06 -4.96 16.82
CA LEU A 293 -10.86 -6.41 16.90
C LEU A 293 -9.91 -6.72 18.06
N SER A 294 -10.09 -7.87 18.69
CA SER A 294 -9.10 -8.40 19.64
C SER A 294 -7.78 -8.69 18.92
N ALA A 295 -6.68 -8.10 19.37
CA ALA A 295 -5.36 -8.36 18.79
C ALA A 295 -4.93 -9.83 18.94
N LYS A 296 -5.40 -10.52 19.98
CA LYS A 296 -5.07 -11.94 20.24
C LYS A 296 -5.92 -12.93 19.44
N THR A 297 -7.20 -12.61 19.19
CA THR A 297 -8.13 -13.60 18.62
C THR A 297 -8.71 -13.20 17.27
N GLY A 298 -8.63 -11.92 16.89
CA GLY A 298 -9.30 -11.37 15.72
C GLY A 298 -10.82 -11.22 15.89
N GLU A 299 -11.38 -11.50 17.08
CA GLU A 299 -12.81 -11.35 17.34
C GLU A 299 -13.21 -9.88 17.39
N LEU A 300 -14.40 -9.57 16.85
CA LEU A 300 -14.98 -8.24 16.87
C LEU A 300 -15.38 -7.84 18.30
N ILE A 301 -14.88 -6.69 18.78
CA ILE A 301 -15.17 -6.14 20.09
C ILE A 301 -16.31 -5.11 19.97
N TRP A 302 -16.14 -4.13 19.07
CA TRP A 302 -17.16 -3.15 18.73
C TRP A 302 -17.09 -2.76 17.26
N ASP A 303 -18.20 -2.22 16.76
CA ASP A 303 -18.41 -1.80 15.38
C ASP A 303 -19.15 -0.46 15.39
N HIS A 304 -18.54 0.58 14.78
CA HIS A 304 -19.11 1.91 14.67
C HIS A 304 -19.31 2.30 13.21
N GLU A 305 -20.59 2.44 12.80
CA GLU A 305 -20.96 2.98 11.50
C GLU A 305 -20.82 4.51 11.50
N ILE A 306 -20.03 5.04 10.55
CA ILE A 306 -19.88 6.49 10.36
C ILE A 306 -21.14 7.05 9.67
N GLU A 307 -21.97 7.76 10.40
CA GLU A 307 -23.15 8.42 9.87
C GLU A 307 -22.81 9.52 8.87
N THR A 308 -23.50 9.53 7.73
CA THR A 308 -23.37 10.54 6.68
C THR A 308 -24.71 11.13 6.30
N GLU A 309 -24.73 12.42 5.93
CA GLU A 309 -25.97 13.11 5.55
C GLU A 309 -26.52 12.70 4.17
N VAL A 310 -25.66 12.15 3.30
CA VAL A 310 -25.97 11.85 1.89
C VAL A 310 -25.79 10.38 1.52
N GLY A 311 -25.69 9.50 2.51
CA GLY A 311 -25.41 8.08 2.33
C GLY A 311 -23.94 7.78 2.01
N LEU A 312 -23.62 6.52 1.68
CA LEU A 312 -22.24 6.04 1.56
C LEU A 312 -21.53 6.54 0.30
N SER A 313 -22.26 6.94 -0.74
CA SER A 313 -21.66 7.27 -2.04
C SER A 313 -20.75 8.47 -1.99
N GLY A 314 -19.49 8.29 -2.36
CA GLY A 314 -18.46 9.34 -2.45
C GLY A 314 -17.64 9.56 -1.19
N TYR A 315 -18.01 8.96 -0.06
CA TYR A 315 -17.16 8.91 1.13
C TYR A 315 -16.31 7.65 1.16
N ASN A 316 -15.16 7.73 1.81
CA ASN A 316 -14.27 6.60 2.05
C ASN A 316 -13.49 6.78 3.35
N LEU A 317 -13.13 5.69 4.03
CA LEU A 317 -12.16 5.67 5.11
C LEU A 317 -10.81 5.21 4.55
N ARG A 318 -10.01 6.15 4.02
CA ARG A 318 -8.70 5.82 3.43
C ARG A 318 -7.56 5.92 4.44
N SER A 319 -7.63 6.85 5.40
CA SER A 319 -6.60 6.96 6.44
C SER A 319 -6.60 5.72 7.34
N ALA A 320 -5.43 5.36 7.87
CA ALA A 320 -5.39 4.51 9.05
C ALA A 320 -6.09 5.25 10.21
N PRO A 321 -6.80 4.56 11.11
CA PRO A 321 -7.19 5.11 12.39
C PRO A 321 -5.95 5.58 13.15
N PHE A 322 -6.07 6.63 13.95
CA PHE A 322 -4.98 7.20 14.71
C PHE A 322 -5.37 7.30 16.18
N VAL A 323 -4.67 6.57 17.04
CA VAL A 323 -5.05 6.45 18.46
C VAL A 323 -4.17 7.35 19.32
N VAL A 324 -4.78 8.13 20.21
CA VAL A 324 -4.11 8.94 21.23
C VAL A 324 -4.95 8.86 22.51
N GLY A 325 -4.38 8.37 23.59
CA GLY A 325 -5.09 8.19 24.85
C GLY A 325 -6.27 7.23 24.69
N ASP A 326 -7.46 7.72 25.03
CA ASP A 326 -8.70 6.97 24.90
C ASP A 326 -9.50 7.31 23.63
N LYS A 327 -8.88 7.97 22.65
CA LYS A 327 -9.51 8.39 21.39
C LYS A 327 -8.98 7.64 20.18
N VAL A 328 -9.89 7.09 19.39
CA VAL A 328 -9.62 6.56 18.04
C VAL A 328 -10.07 7.61 17.02
N MET A 329 -9.13 8.33 16.44
CA MET A 329 -9.40 9.38 15.44
C MET A 329 -9.39 8.79 14.02
N GLN A 330 -10.45 9.06 13.25
CA GLN A 330 -10.60 8.62 11.88
C GLN A 330 -10.85 9.80 10.95
N GLY A 331 -9.98 9.96 9.95
CA GLY A 331 -10.16 10.93 8.88
C GLY A 331 -11.12 10.40 7.80
N ILE A 332 -12.00 11.28 7.32
CA ILE A 332 -12.97 10.96 6.28
C ILE A 332 -12.51 11.54 4.95
N THR A 333 -12.50 10.71 3.90
CA THR A 333 -12.23 11.13 2.52
C THR A 333 -13.54 11.49 1.84
N SER A 334 -13.64 12.73 1.35
CA SER A 334 -14.78 13.26 0.59
C SER A 334 -14.25 14.01 -0.63
N LEU A 335 -14.48 13.51 -1.84
CA LEU A 335 -13.94 14.14 -3.05
C LEU A 335 -14.78 15.34 -3.51
N ARG A 336 -16.04 15.10 -3.89
CA ARG A 336 -16.96 16.10 -4.43
C ARG A 336 -18.31 16.09 -3.71
N ILE A 337 -18.28 15.75 -2.43
CA ILE A 337 -19.49 15.73 -1.60
C ILE A 337 -19.63 17.06 -0.90
N ALA A 338 -20.82 17.65 -0.96
CA ALA A 338 -21.16 18.87 -0.25
C ALA A 338 -20.83 18.77 1.25
N LYS A 339 -20.42 19.88 1.83
CA LYS A 339 -19.98 20.03 3.23
C LYS A 339 -18.63 19.36 3.56
N GLY A 340 -18.03 18.64 2.60
CA GLY A 340 -16.65 18.16 2.66
C GLY A 340 -16.36 17.05 3.65
N GLY A 341 -15.07 16.88 3.96
CA GLY A 341 -14.55 15.88 4.89
C GLY A 341 -14.58 16.35 6.35
N TRP A 342 -14.21 15.44 7.25
CA TRP A 342 -14.07 15.69 8.67
C TRP A 342 -13.14 14.67 9.32
N ILE A 343 -12.78 14.93 10.58
CA ILE A 343 -12.18 13.96 11.48
C ILE A 343 -13.21 13.66 12.58
N ILE A 344 -13.39 12.39 12.92
CA ILE A 344 -14.18 11.94 14.05
C ILE A 344 -13.28 11.26 15.06
N ALA A 345 -13.53 11.46 16.35
CA ALA A 345 -12.94 10.68 17.41
C ALA A 345 -14.00 9.80 18.06
N LEU A 346 -13.62 8.55 18.27
CA LEU A 346 -14.42 7.53 18.94
C LEU A 346 -13.75 7.15 20.25
N ASP A 347 -14.55 6.85 21.27
CA ASP A 347 -14.05 6.25 22.51
C ASP A 347 -13.43 4.88 22.23
N ILE A 348 -12.24 4.63 22.75
CA ILE A 348 -11.44 3.44 22.43
C ILE A 348 -12.07 2.13 22.92
N GLU A 349 -12.88 2.18 24.01
CA GLU A 349 -13.49 1.01 24.62
C GLU A 349 -14.88 0.70 24.06
N THR A 350 -15.66 1.73 23.71
CA THR A 350 -17.07 1.58 23.32
C THR A 350 -17.30 1.80 21.83
N GLY A 351 -16.42 2.53 21.16
CA GLY A 351 -16.62 2.99 19.78
C GLY A 351 -17.63 4.14 19.67
N GLU A 352 -18.14 4.71 20.77
CA GLU A 352 -19.06 5.85 20.72
C GLU A 352 -18.36 7.11 20.22
N ALA A 353 -19.05 7.90 19.38
CA ALA A 353 -18.53 9.16 18.87
C ALA A 353 -18.47 10.24 19.95
N GLU A 354 -17.33 10.87 20.12
CA GLU A 354 -17.12 11.89 21.14
C GLU A 354 -17.04 13.31 20.59
N TRP A 355 -16.27 13.50 19.51
CA TRP A 355 -16.20 14.78 18.84
C TRP A 355 -16.00 14.64 17.33
N ARG A 356 -16.31 15.71 16.59
CA ARG A 356 -16.11 15.83 15.16
C ARG A 356 -15.54 17.20 14.82
N PHE A 357 -14.45 17.23 14.03
CA PHE A 357 -13.89 18.44 13.45
C PHE A 357 -14.17 18.47 11.94
N ASN A 358 -14.91 19.48 11.45
CA ASN A 358 -15.19 19.67 10.05
C ASN A 358 -14.04 20.41 9.36
N THR A 359 -13.46 19.82 8.31
CA THR A 359 -12.32 20.40 7.58
C THR A 359 -12.73 21.53 6.61
N ILE A 360 -14.03 21.67 6.34
CA ILE A 360 -14.60 22.81 5.61
C ILE A 360 -15.46 23.63 6.58
N PRO A 361 -15.04 24.87 6.89
CA PRO A 361 -15.76 25.72 7.83
C PRO A 361 -17.12 26.14 7.29
N ARG A 362 -18.10 26.23 8.18
CA ARG A 362 -19.45 26.71 7.86
C ARG A 362 -19.45 28.24 7.75
N PRO A 363 -20.43 28.83 7.04
CA PRO A 363 -20.58 30.28 7.03
C PRO A 363 -20.74 30.86 8.46
N GLY A 364 -19.88 31.84 8.81
CA GLY A 364 -19.83 32.42 10.14
C GLY A 364 -18.82 31.78 11.11
N GLU A 365 -18.27 30.62 10.80
CA GLU A 365 -17.13 30.02 11.53
C GLU A 365 -15.80 30.65 11.07
N PRO A 366 -14.73 30.56 11.88
CA PRO A 366 -13.39 30.96 11.47
C PRO A 366 -13.00 30.27 10.14
N GLY A 367 -12.58 31.06 9.15
CA GLY A 367 -12.30 30.58 7.79
C GLY A 367 -13.54 30.43 6.88
N GLY A 368 -14.76 30.60 7.38
CA GLY A 368 -15.98 30.47 6.59
C GLY A 368 -16.14 31.48 5.45
N ASN A 369 -15.41 32.60 5.50
CA ASN A 369 -15.36 33.64 4.47
C ASN A 369 -14.33 33.39 3.35
N SER A 370 -13.58 32.27 3.40
CA SER A 370 -12.54 31.93 2.42
C SER A 370 -13.03 31.12 1.23
N TRP A 371 -14.34 30.90 1.12
CA TRP A 371 -14.96 30.07 0.08
C TRP A 371 -15.70 30.86 -0.97
N ASN A 372 -15.16 32.02 -1.36
CA ASN A 372 -15.70 32.86 -2.45
C ASN A 372 -17.19 33.20 -2.30
N GLY A 373 -17.70 33.26 -1.06
CA GLY A 373 -19.13 33.51 -0.78
C GLY A 373 -20.05 32.29 -1.01
N LEU A 374 -19.52 31.11 -1.34
CA LEU A 374 -20.30 29.91 -1.59
C LEU A 374 -21.06 29.45 -0.34
N PRO A 375 -22.33 29.02 -0.46
CA PRO A 375 -23.04 28.36 0.63
C PRO A 375 -22.39 27.00 0.92
N ILE A 376 -22.66 26.44 2.11
CA ILE A 376 -22.00 25.20 2.53
C ILE A 376 -22.35 24.01 1.65
N GLU A 377 -23.51 24.01 1.01
CA GLU A 377 -23.99 22.98 0.11
C GLU A 377 -23.22 22.95 -1.23
N GLU A 378 -22.45 23.99 -1.53
CA GLU A 378 -21.61 24.11 -2.73
C GLU A 378 -20.11 24.00 -2.42
N ARG A 379 -19.75 23.79 -1.15
CA ARG A 379 -18.36 23.56 -0.73
C ARG A 379 -18.08 22.07 -0.63
N SER A 380 -16.98 21.61 -1.20
CA SER A 380 -16.58 20.20 -1.19
C SER A 380 -15.08 20.02 -1.00
N GLY A 381 -14.59 18.78 -0.85
CA GLY A 381 -13.18 18.47 -0.63
C GLY A 381 -12.81 18.41 0.85
N GLY A 382 -11.61 18.88 1.20
CA GLY A 382 -11.15 18.86 2.58
C GLY A 382 -10.96 17.44 3.15
N SER A 383 -10.63 16.48 2.32
CA SER A 383 -10.42 15.08 2.72
C SER A 383 -9.24 14.93 3.68
N VAL A 384 -9.38 14.06 4.69
CA VAL A 384 -8.28 13.61 5.54
C VAL A 384 -8.06 12.12 5.25
N TRP A 385 -7.06 11.82 4.45
CA TRP A 385 -6.88 10.48 3.89
C TRP A 385 -5.52 9.83 4.24
N ASN A 386 -4.70 10.49 5.08
CA ASN A 386 -3.53 9.94 5.74
C ASN A 386 -3.68 10.00 7.26
N ALA A 387 -2.95 9.13 7.96
CA ALA A 387 -2.89 9.14 9.42
C ALA A 387 -2.26 10.44 9.96
N GLY A 388 -2.60 10.78 11.20
CA GLY A 388 -2.05 11.92 11.92
C GLY A 388 -0.61 11.68 12.42
N ALA A 389 -0.07 12.72 13.08
CA ALA A 389 1.08 12.66 13.97
C ALA A 389 0.68 13.25 15.32
N PHE A 390 1.38 12.89 16.39
CA PHE A 390 1.05 13.39 17.73
C PHE A 390 2.31 13.82 18.49
N ASP A 391 2.26 15.02 19.03
CA ASP A 391 3.26 15.52 19.98
C ASP A 391 2.73 15.43 21.40
N ARG A 392 3.25 14.49 22.17
CA ARG A 392 2.83 14.24 23.55
C ARG A 392 3.14 15.40 24.49
N GLU A 393 4.24 16.13 24.28
CA GLU A 393 4.63 17.24 25.14
C GLU A 393 3.73 18.44 24.94
N LEU A 394 3.32 18.71 23.68
CA LEU A 394 2.42 19.78 23.31
C LEU A 394 0.95 19.38 23.44
N ASN A 395 0.65 18.08 23.53
CA ASN A 395 -0.69 17.50 23.44
C ASN A 395 -1.44 17.95 22.18
N LEU A 396 -0.78 17.85 21.01
CA LEU A 396 -1.31 18.26 19.72
C LEU A 396 -1.27 17.10 18.71
N ALA A 397 -2.41 16.85 18.10
CA ALA A 397 -2.54 15.93 16.96
C ALA A 397 -2.55 16.73 15.65
N TYR A 398 -1.67 16.36 14.71
CA TYR A 398 -1.51 17.05 13.43
C TYR A 398 -2.06 16.22 12.29
N PHE A 399 -2.88 16.84 11.44
CA PHE A 399 -3.45 16.20 10.27
C PHE A 399 -3.23 17.04 9.02
N GLY A 400 -3.22 16.37 7.86
CA GLY A 400 -3.21 17.00 6.57
C GLY A 400 -4.60 17.01 5.93
N VAL A 401 -5.00 18.16 5.45
CA VAL A 401 -6.26 18.36 4.75
C VAL A 401 -6.01 18.51 3.27
N ALA A 402 -6.67 17.71 2.45
CA ALA A 402 -6.53 17.70 0.99
C ALA A 402 -7.31 18.84 0.32
N PRO A 403 -7.04 19.16 -0.96
CA PRO A 403 -7.72 20.20 -1.70
C PRO A 403 -9.20 19.88 -2.00
N THR A 404 -9.86 20.79 -2.70
CA THR A 404 -11.14 20.54 -3.35
C THR A 404 -10.95 20.23 -4.84
N TYR A 405 -11.84 19.41 -5.40
CA TYR A 405 -11.92 19.17 -6.85
C TYR A 405 -12.93 20.10 -7.53
N ASP A 406 -13.78 20.81 -6.76
CA ASP A 406 -14.73 21.80 -7.27
C ASP A 406 -14.06 23.19 -7.35
N THR A 407 -13.05 23.29 -8.20
CA THR A 407 -12.16 24.44 -8.34
C THR A 407 -12.76 25.57 -9.18
N GLY A 408 -13.71 25.29 -10.08
CA GLY A 408 -14.31 26.28 -10.96
C GLY A 408 -14.90 27.50 -10.25
N PRO A 409 -15.75 27.33 -9.22
CA PRO A 409 -16.32 28.45 -8.45
C PRO A 409 -15.29 29.27 -7.68
N LEU A 410 -14.07 28.75 -7.49
CA LEU A 410 -12.99 29.39 -6.74
C LEU A 410 -11.93 30.03 -7.65
N LEU A 411 -12.00 29.81 -8.98
CA LEU A 411 -10.95 30.25 -9.93
C LEU A 411 -10.77 31.78 -9.94
N TYR A 412 -11.86 32.54 -9.84
CA TYR A 412 -11.83 34.00 -9.82
C TYR A 412 -12.46 34.52 -8.52
N PRO A 413 -11.77 35.37 -7.75
CA PRO A 413 -12.31 35.92 -6.53
C PRO A 413 -13.51 36.82 -6.81
N VAL A 414 -14.52 36.78 -5.94
CA VAL A 414 -15.64 37.75 -5.97
C VAL A 414 -15.19 39.10 -5.41
N ASP A 415 -15.74 40.18 -5.93
CA ASP A 415 -15.47 41.54 -5.45
C ASP A 415 -16.42 41.87 -4.29
N ILE A 416 -16.22 41.21 -3.15
CA ILE A 416 -16.98 41.40 -1.89
C ILE A 416 -16.00 41.56 -0.76
N ASP A 417 -16.12 42.69 -0.03
CA ASP A 417 -15.24 43.00 1.10
C ASP A 417 -15.26 41.94 2.19
N GLY A 418 -14.09 41.50 2.61
CA GLY A 418 -13.91 40.45 3.62
C GLY A 418 -14.16 39.01 3.15
N ILE A 419 -14.44 38.77 1.86
CA ILE A 419 -14.54 37.43 1.25
C ILE A 419 -13.31 37.20 0.37
N ASN A 420 -12.71 36.01 0.46
CA ASN A 420 -11.66 35.56 -0.45
C ASN A 420 -11.97 34.14 -0.96
N ASN A 421 -11.11 33.61 -1.83
CA ASN A 421 -11.25 32.30 -2.46
C ASN A 421 -10.15 31.30 -2.07
N ASP A 422 -9.53 31.45 -0.91
CA ASP A 422 -8.44 30.59 -0.41
C ASP A 422 -8.88 29.16 -0.07
N ALA A 423 -10.19 28.96 0.18
CA ALA A 423 -10.82 27.67 0.49
C ALA A 423 -10.24 26.96 1.72
N LEU A 424 -10.22 27.66 2.88
CA LEU A 424 -9.79 27.04 4.14
C LEU A 424 -10.72 25.88 4.54
N TYR A 425 -10.21 24.79 5.13
CA TYR A 425 -8.82 24.48 5.47
C TYR A 425 -8.19 23.52 4.46
N THR A 426 -8.54 23.61 3.19
CA THR A 426 -7.90 22.79 2.13
C THR A 426 -6.40 23.08 2.06
N ASN A 427 -5.63 22.07 1.66
CA ASN A 427 -4.15 22.12 1.58
C ASN A 427 -3.47 22.70 2.83
N ALA A 428 -3.98 22.32 4.00
CA ALA A 428 -3.47 22.80 5.27
C ALA A 428 -2.93 21.68 6.16
N THR A 429 -1.98 22.04 7.00
CA THR A 429 -1.75 21.36 8.26
C THR A 429 -2.67 21.96 9.30
N ILE A 430 -3.41 21.12 10.01
CA ILE A 430 -4.23 21.49 11.18
C ILE A 430 -3.67 20.81 12.41
N ALA A 431 -3.62 21.53 13.52
CA ALA A 431 -3.26 21.00 14.84
C ALA A 431 -4.50 21.04 15.73
N LEU A 432 -4.90 19.88 16.21
CA LEU A 432 -6.08 19.70 17.05
C LEU A 432 -5.67 19.28 18.47
N ASN A 433 -6.43 19.73 19.45
CA ASN A 433 -6.42 19.11 20.76
C ASN A 433 -7.10 17.73 20.64
N PRO A 434 -6.43 16.60 20.93
CA PRO A 434 -6.99 15.26 20.73
C PRO A 434 -8.19 14.96 21.65
N GLU A 435 -8.28 15.59 22.83
CA GLU A 435 -9.36 15.38 23.79
C GLU A 435 -10.68 16.05 23.37
N SER A 436 -10.59 17.27 22.77
CA SER A 436 -11.77 18.06 22.46
C SER A 436 -12.07 18.21 20.98
N GLY A 437 -11.11 17.89 20.10
CA GLY A 437 -11.20 18.17 18.67
C GLY A 437 -11.08 19.64 18.30
N GLU A 438 -10.76 20.52 19.27
CA GLU A 438 -10.62 21.96 19.02
C GLU A 438 -9.37 22.25 18.17
N LEU A 439 -9.54 23.13 17.16
CA LEU A 439 -8.44 23.64 16.34
C LEU A 439 -7.58 24.61 17.14
N VAL A 440 -6.31 24.25 17.35
CA VAL A 440 -5.34 25.10 18.06
C VAL A 440 -4.64 26.06 17.09
N TRP A 441 -4.19 25.54 15.96
CA TRP A 441 -3.63 26.33 14.87
C TRP A 441 -3.77 25.59 13.53
N TYR A 442 -3.64 26.36 12.44
CA TYR A 442 -3.51 25.82 11.09
C TYR A 442 -2.48 26.62 10.29
N TYR A 443 -1.94 25.98 9.26
CA TYR A 443 -1.14 26.61 8.22
C TYR A 443 -1.55 26.09 6.86
N GLN A 444 -1.97 27.00 5.94
CA GLN A 444 -2.34 26.63 4.59
C GLN A 444 -1.10 26.68 3.68
N HIS A 445 -0.70 25.54 3.16
CA HIS A 445 0.51 25.38 2.33
C HIS A 445 0.33 25.94 0.92
N LEU A 446 -0.85 25.79 0.35
CA LEU A 446 -1.23 26.31 -0.97
C LEU A 446 -2.68 26.77 -0.93
N ALA A 447 -2.90 28.08 -0.98
CA ALA A 447 -4.24 28.64 -1.06
C ALA A 447 -4.81 28.45 -2.47
N ASN A 448 -6.13 28.21 -2.56
CA ASN A 448 -6.87 28.12 -3.81
C ASN A 448 -6.21 27.19 -4.85
N ASP A 449 -5.98 25.94 -4.46
CA ASP A 449 -5.38 24.93 -5.35
C ASP A 449 -6.29 24.63 -6.54
N GLN A 450 -5.82 24.95 -7.73
CA GLN A 450 -6.52 24.76 -9.00
C GLN A 450 -5.97 23.56 -9.82
N TRP A 451 -5.12 22.69 -9.21
CA TRP A 451 -4.35 21.67 -9.93
C TRP A 451 -4.39 20.28 -9.27
N ASP A 452 -5.03 20.13 -8.10
CA ASP A 452 -4.96 18.92 -7.25
C ASP A 452 -3.53 18.67 -6.72
N LEU A 453 -2.93 19.69 -6.11
CA LEU A 453 -1.56 19.68 -5.60
C LEU A 453 -1.51 19.54 -4.08
N ASP A 454 -1.96 18.38 -3.58
CA ASP A 454 -2.11 18.05 -2.17
C ASP A 454 -0.88 18.34 -1.31
N TRP A 455 -1.16 18.77 -0.06
CA TRP A 455 -0.26 18.73 1.08
C TRP A 455 -0.79 17.81 2.21
N ALA A 456 -1.60 16.81 1.87
CA ALA A 456 -2.29 15.93 2.80
C ALA A 456 -1.48 14.68 3.24
N PHE A 457 -0.14 14.73 3.14
CA PHE A 457 0.73 13.60 3.40
C PHE A 457 1.17 13.50 4.87
N GLU A 458 2.24 12.77 5.16
CA GLU A 458 2.76 12.63 6.52
C GLU A 458 3.16 13.99 7.11
N ARG A 459 2.88 14.17 8.41
CA ARG A 459 3.46 15.22 9.22
C ARG A 459 4.55 14.60 10.05
N GLN A 460 5.79 15.03 9.81
CA GLN A 460 6.93 14.54 10.59
C GLN A 460 7.26 15.55 11.68
N ILE A 461 7.27 15.08 12.94
CA ILE A 461 7.67 15.90 14.07
C ILE A 461 9.16 15.74 14.26
N ILE A 462 9.93 16.79 14.02
CA ILE A 462 11.40 16.76 14.00
C ILE A 462 11.95 17.90 14.84
N THR A 463 13.05 17.63 15.52
CA THR A 463 13.79 18.66 16.24
C THR A 463 14.96 19.13 15.37
N ILE A 464 14.96 20.42 14.99
CA ILE A 464 15.94 21.01 14.07
C ILE A 464 16.65 22.22 14.70
N PRO A 465 17.91 22.47 14.36
CA PRO A 465 18.56 23.76 14.66
C PRO A 465 17.99 24.83 13.72
N TYR A 466 17.42 25.90 14.28
CA TYR A 466 16.87 27.03 13.53
C TYR A 466 17.00 28.34 14.30
N GLY A 467 17.50 29.40 13.66
CA GLY A 467 17.66 30.72 14.27
C GLY A 467 18.59 30.73 15.49
N GLY A 468 19.56 29.85 15.58
CA GLY A 468 20.50 29.71 16.71
C GLY A 468 19.90 28.98 17.92
N GLN A 469 18.72 28.40 17.79
CA GLN A 469 18.03 27.62 18.82
C GLN A 469 17.63 26.25 18.26
N THR A 470 17.30 25.33 19.16
CA THR A 470 16.67 24.07 18.79
C THR A 470 15.14 24.27 18.77
N ARG A 471 14.51 23.98 17.63
CA ARG A 471 13.06 24.10 17.43
C ARG A 471 12.45 22.74 17.15
N LYS A 472 11.33 22.44 17.78
CA LYS A 472 10.48 21.33 17.38
C LYS A 472 9.60 21.79 16.22
N ALA A 473 9.68 21.11 15.10
CA ALA A 473 8.99 21.47 13.86
C ALA A 473 8.08 20.36 13.37
N VAL A 474 6.96 20.73 12.77
CA VAL A 474 6.17 19.86 11.90
C VAL A 474 6.63 20.10 10.47
N VAL A 475 7.17 19.05 9.84
CA VAL A 475 7.68 19.11 8.48
C VAL A 475 6.76 18.32 7.56
N ASN A 476 6.44 18.90 6.42
CA ASN A 476 5.61 18.26 5.38
C ASN A 476 6.10 18.62 3.99
N LEU A 477 6.01 17.67 3.05
CA LEU A 477 6.38 17.85 1.65
C LEU A 477 5.15 17.61 0.76
N GLY A 478 4.74 18.63 0.00
CA GLY A 478 3.58 18.56 -0.88
C GLY A 478 3.86 18.00 -2.28
N LYS A 479 2.80 17.81 -3.07
CA LYS A 479 2.87 17.33 -4.47
C LYS A 479 3.78 18.16 -5.37
N LEU A 480 3.93 19.44 -5.09
CA LEU A 480 4.87 20.31 -5.82
C LEU A 480 6.35 19.97 -5.58
N GLY A 481 6.65 19.11 -4.60
CA GLY A 481 8.05 18.93 -4.20
C GLY A 481 8.60 20.16 -3.47
N ILE A 482 7.76 20.87 -2.73
CA ILE A 482 8.14 21.93 -1.80
C ILE A 482 7.94 21.40 -0.39
N LEU A 483 8.98 21.45 0.41
CA LEU A 483 8.94 21.15 1.83
C LEU A 483 8.67 22.43 2.61
N ASP A 484 7.73 22.38 3.54
CA ASP A 484 7.49 23.42 4.54
C ASP A 484 7.81 22.90 5.93
N ALA A 485 8.49 23.71 6.74
CA ALA A 485 8.75 23.49 8.15
C ALA A 485 8.02 24.53 8.97
N LEU A 486 7.25 24.08 9.95
CA LEU A 486 6.40 24.91 10.83
C LEU A 486 6.79 24.65 12.28
N ASP A 487 6.76 25.67 13.14
CA ASP A 487 6.89 25.49 14.57
C ASP A 487 5.74 24.61 15.09
N ALA A 488 6.05 23.54 15.81
CA ALA A 488 5.07 22.53 16.20
C ALA A 488 4.02 23.08 17.19
N ALA A 489 4.40 24.03 18.04
CA ALA A 489 3.49 24.57 19.05
C ALA A 489 2.53 25.63 18.50
N SER A 490 2.97 26.41 17.51
CA SER A 490 2.25 27.60 17.06
C SER A 490 1.80 27.58 15.60
N GLY A 491 2.37 26.69 14.78
CA GLY A 491 2.17 26.71 13.32
C GLY A 491 2.93 27.85 12.62
N GLU A 492 3.80 28.59 13.34
CA GLU A 492 4.63 29.65 12.75
C GLU A 492 5.51 29.05 11.63
N TYR A 493 5.52 29.72 10.47
CA TYR A 493 6.38 29.33 9.36
C TYR A 493 7.86 29.50 9.71
N LEU A 494 8.66 28.49 9.47
CA LEU A 494 10.10 28.53 9.70
C LEU A 494 10.86 28.69 8.37
N PHE A 495 10.70 27.75 7.45
CA PHE A 495 11.31 27.82 6.12
C PHE A 495 10.66 26.85 5.14
N SER A 496 10.96 27.02 3.85
CA SER A 496 10.66 26.07 2.79
C SER A 496 11.92 25.65 2.04
N MET A 497 11.87 24.44 1.45
CA MET A 497 12.88 23.95 0.51
C MET A 497 12.18 23.46 -0.75
N ASP A 498 12.45 24.11 -1.88
CA ASP A 498 11.93 23.70 -3.21
C ASP A 498 12.90 22.70 -3.86
N MET A 499 12.39 21.52 -4.22
CA MET A 499 13.17 20.45 -4.88
C MET A 499 13.45 20.74 -6.36
N GLY A 500 12.92 21.85 -6.90
CA GLY A 500 13.10 22.28 -8.29
C GLY A 500 12.38 21.39 -9.30
N LEU A 501 11.18 20.89 -8.95
CA LEU A 501 10.38 19.99 -9.78
C LEU A 501 9.04 20.61 -10.21
N GLN A 502 8.83 21.89 -9.96
CA GLN A 502 7.56 22.56 -10.13
C GLN A 502 7.73 23.91 -10.87
N ASN A 503 6.67 24.38 -11.49
CA ASN A 503 6.59 25.70 -12.12
C ASN A 503 5.36 26.51 -11.67
N VAL A 504 4.59 26.00 -10.73
CA VAL A 504 3.34 26.62 -10.24
C VAL A 504 3.62 27.76 -9.28
N VAL A 505 4.61 27.60 -8.41
CA VAL A 505 5.03 28.63 -7.45
C VAL A 505 6.22 29.39 -7.99
N SER A 506 6.07 30.70 -8.21
CA SER A 506 7.12 31.60 -8.71
C SER A 506 7.97 32.21 -7.60
N ALA A 507 7.42 32.35 -6.40
CA ALA A 507 8.14 32.88 -5.23
C ALA A 507 7.50 32.38 -3.94
N ILE A 508 8.30 32.25 -2.89
CA ILE A 508 7.86 31.94 -1.52
C ILE A 508 8.30 33.11 -0.64
N ASP A 509 7.35 33.71 0.07
CA ASP A 509 7.65 34.78 1.02
C ASP A 509 8.48 34.23 2.19
N PRO A 510 9.66 34.77 2.47
CA PRO A 510 10.58 34.19 3.45
C PRO A 510 10.12 34.34 4.91
N LEU A 511 9.11 35.16 5.19
CA LEU A 511 8.61 35.41 6.54
C LEU A 511 7.34 34.62 6.85
N THR A 512 6.49 34.42 5.84
CA THR A 512 5.16 33.83 6.01
C THR A 512 5.02 32.47 5.31
N GLY A 513 5.94 32.15 4.37
CA GLY A 513 5.82 31.00 3.52
C GLY A 513 4.73 31.10 2.43
N TYR A 514 4.09 32.27 2.28
CA TYR A 514 3.07 32.49 1.26
C TYR A 514 3.65 32.23 -0.15
N LYS A 515 2.93 31.43 -0.91
CA LYS A 515 3.36 31.01 -2.24
C LYS A 515 2.70 31.83 -3.32
N THR A 516 3.49 32.63 -4.03
CA THR A 516 3.03 33.42 -5.19
C THR A 516 2.89 32.48 -6.40
N ILE A 517 1.68 32.40 -6.95
CA ILE A 517 1.39 31.57 -8.10
C ILE A 517 1.96 32.18 -9.37
N ASN A 518 2.54 31.35 -10.22
CA ASN A 518 2.96 31.73 -11.58
C ASN A 518 1.71 31.89 -12.45
N PRO A 519 1.42 33.09 -13.00
CA PRO A 519 0.22 33.32 -13.81
C PRO A 519 0.12 32.42 -15.06
N GLU A 520 1.25 31.94 -15.60
CA GLU A 520 1.29 31.05 -16.75
C GLU A 520 0.75 29.63 -16.45
N THR A 521 0.56 29.28 -15.17
CA THR A 521 0.05 27.97 -14.76
C THR A 521 -1.42 28.00 -14.36
N ILE A 522 -2.04 29.17 -14.26
CA ILE A 522 -3.48 29.29 -13.93
C ILE A 522 -4.31 28.59 -15.01
N PRO A 523 -5.23 27.69 -14.67
CA PRO A 523 -6.03 26.96 -15.64
C PRO A 523 -6.75 27.87 -16.67
N ASN A 524 -6.66 27.49 -17.94
CA ASN A 524 -7.33 28.18 -19.05
C ASN A 524 -7.92 27.15 -20.01
N PRO A 525 -9.26 27.04 -20.14
CA PRO A 525 -9.88 26.05 -21.03
C PRO A 525 -9.57 26.21 -22.51
N GLU A 526 -9.12 27.41 -22.92
CA GLU A 526 -8.83 27.72 -24.33
C GLU A 526 -7.36 27.54 -24.71
N GLN A 527 -6.47 27.36 -23.71
CA GLN A 527 -5.02 27.31 -23.92
C GLN A 527 -4.40 26.16 -23.17
N THR A 528 -3.64 25.32 -23.85
CA THR A 528 -2.83 24.29 -23.20
C THR A 528 -1.64 24.94 -22.47
N ARG A 529 -1.47 24.57 -21.19
CA ARG A 529 -0.38 25.02 -20.32
C ARG A 529 0.34 23.82 -19.73
N LEU A 530 1.66 23.88 -19.73
CA LEU A 530 2.49 22.88 -19.08
C LEU A 530 2.57 23.17 -17.58
N ILE A 531 2.10 22.24 -16.76
CA ILE A 531 2.11 22.31 -15.30
C ILE A 531 3.04 21.22 -14.77
N CYS A 532 4.07 21.60 -14.05
CA CYS A 532 4.95 20.73 -13.30
C CYS A 532 4.83 21.06 -11.79
N SER A 533 4.66 20.12 -10.90
CA SER A 533 4.57 18.68 -11.09
C SER A 533 3.19 18.24 -11.61
N THR A 534 2.99 16.92 -11.69
CA THR A 534 1.68 16.34 -12.05
C THR A 534 0.70 16.44 -10.88
N HIS A 535 -0.60 16.25 -11.15
CA HIS A 535 -1.61 16.04 -10.10
C HIS A 535 -1.40 14.71 -9.33
N TYR A 536 -0.57 13.77 -9.81
CA TYR A 536 -0.09 12.62 -9.04
C TYR A 536 0.95 13.02 -7.98
N GLY A 537 1.62 14.16 -8.20
CA GLY A 537 2.62 14.77 -7.35
C GLY A 537 4.05 14.30 -7.62
N SER A 538 5.01 15.22 -7.56
CA SER A 538 6.42 14.84 -7.41
C SER A 538 6.62 14.06 -6.12
N LYS A 539 5.92 14.43 -5.03
CA LYS A 539 5.73 13.67 -3.80
C LYS A 539 4.26 13.27 -3.69
N SER A 540 3.98 12.13 -3.13
CA SER A 540 2.63 11.69 -2.80
C SER A 540 2.61 10.96 -1.46
N TRP A 541 1.64 10.10 -1.22
CA TRP A 541 1.41 9.43 0.05
C TRP A 541 2.55 8.50 0.54
N PRO A 542 3.40 7.88 -0.32
CA PRO A 542 4.49 7.07 0.19
C PRO A 542 5.39 7.94 1.07
N PRO A 543 5.54 7.62 2.37
CA PRO A 543 6.16 8.54 3.30
C PRO A 543 7.68 8.60 3.17
N SER A 544 8.22 9.74 3.62
CA SER A 544 9.65 10.03 3.73
C SER A 544 10.21 9.48 5.03
N ALA A 545 11.55 9.41 5.17
CA ALA A 545 12.19 9.01 6.42
C ALA A 545 13.17 10.07 6.91
N PHE A 546 13.14 10.36 8.20
CA PHE A 546 14.09 11.25 8.87
C PHE A 546 15.00 10.45 9.81
N ASN A 547 16.32 10.60 9.66
CA ASN A 547 17.28 10.02 10.60
C ASN A 547 17.68 11.07 11.65
N PRO A 548 17.25 10.91 12.91
CA PRO A 548 17.56 11.89 13.98
C PRO A 548 19.04 11.93 14.37
N ARG A 549 19.82 10.90 14.03
CA ARG A 549 21.27 10.84 14.33
C ARG A 549 22.09 11.70 13.37
N THR A 550 21.63 11.82 12.12
CA THR A 550 22.33 12.58 11.07
C THR A 550 21.63 13.89 10.72
N ASN A 551 20.42 14.12 11.27
CA ASN A 551 19.56 15.25 10.98
C ASN A 551 19.19 15.34 9.47
N ARG A 552 19.09 14.18 8.81
CA ARG A 552 18.78 14.07 7.38
C ARG A 552 17.39 13.54 7.13
N LEU A 553 16.70 14.19 6.21
CA LEU A 553 15.43 13.74 5.65
C LEU A 553 15.66 13.15 4.26
N TYR A 554 15.16 11.95 4.02
CA TYR A 554 15.23 11.25 2.74
C TYR A 554 13.83 11.19 2.13
N VAL A 555 13.67 11.74 0.93
CA VAL A 555 12.38 11.86 0.25
C VAL A 555 12.40 11.15 -1.10
N SER A 556 11.34 10.39 -1.39
CA SER A 556 11.07 9.86 -2.72
C SER A 556 10.31 10.89 -3.55
N LEU A 557 10.81 11.14 -4.76
CA LEU A 557 10.26 12.12 -5.68
C LEU A 557 10.11 11.50 -7.07
N ASN A 558 9.11 11.96 -7.82
CA ASN A 558 8.91 11.57 -9.20
C ASN A 558 8.82 12.83 -10.10
N GLU A 559 9.49 12.77 -11.24
CA GLU A 559 9.64 13.90 -12.17
C GLU A 559 8.70 13.75 -13.35
N GLY A 560 7.59 14.47 -13.33
CA GLY A 560 6.59 14.47 -14.39
C GLY A 560 5.82 15.80 -14.41
N CYS A 561 5.13 16.07 -15.51
CA CYS A 561 4.28 17.23 -15.70
C CYS A 561 2.91 16.80 -16.23
N ILE A 562 2.00 17.74 -16.39
CA ILE A 562 0.73 17.60 -17.10
C ILE A 562 0.55 18.77 -18.07
N GLU A 563 -0.13 18.51 -19.16
CA GLU A 563 -0.74 19.56 -19.98
C GLU A 563 -2.17 19.79 -19.49
N ALA A 564 -2.47 21.03 -19.08
CA ALA A 564 -3.81 21.46 -18.68
C ALA A 564 -4.40 22.36 -19.78
N GLY A 565 -5.52 21.94 -20.39
CA GLY A 565 -6.10 22.65 -21.52
C GLY A 565 -7.41 22.03 -22.01
N PRO A 566 -7.74 22.17 -23.32
CA PRO A 566 -8.99 21.66 -23.90
C PRO A 566 -9.02 20.12 -24.06
N GLU A 567 -7.87 19.47 -24.06
CA GLU A 567 -7.73 18.03 -24.32
C GLU A 567 -7.32 17.26 -23.05
N GLY A 568 -7.67 15.96 -22.97
CA GLY A 568 -7.38 15.10 -21.86
C GLY A 568 -8.63 14.64 -21.10
N TYR A 569 -8.47 14.27 -19.82
CA TYR A 569 -9.59 13.87 -18.95
C TYR A 569 -9.93 14.97 -17.95
N GLU A 570 -11.20 15.00 -17.54
CA GLU A 570 -11.71 15.98 -16.58
C GLU A 570 -11.50 15.46 -15.16
N LEU A 571 -10.71 16.18 -14.39
CA LEU A 571 -10.51 15.92 -12.95
C LEU A 571 -11.12 17.05 -12.11
N LEU A 572 -10.96 18.29 -12.54
CA LEU A 572 -11.31 19.50 -11.82
C LEU A 572 -12.45 20.23 -12.51
N THR A 573 -13.24 21.00 -11.78
CA THR A 573 -14.39 21.74 -12.35
C THR A 573 -14.02 23.10 -12.92
N SER A 574 -12.73 23.46 -12.98
CA SER A 574 -12.22 24.69 -13.63
C SER A 574 -12.40 24.71 -15.15
N GLY A 575 -12.90 23.61 -15.74
CA GLY A 575 -13.14 23.50 -17.17
C GLY A 575 -11.93 23.10 -18.01
N VAL A 576 -10.78 22.87 -17.39
CA VAL A 576 -9.60 22.32 -18.08
C VAL A 576 -9.59 20.78 -17.99
N ARG A 577 -9.00 20.16 -19.00
CA ARG A 577 -8.67 18.75 -19.05
C ARG A 577 -7.18 18.56 -18.86
N LEU A 578 -6.82 17.38 -18.33
CA LEU A 578 -5.43 17.05 -17.99
C LEU A 578 -4.93 15.93 -18.89
N ALA A 579 -3.74 16.09 -19.44
CA ALA A 579 -3.00 15.05 -20.15
C ALA A 579 -1.61 14.88 -19.54
N ALA A 580 -1.11 13.64 -19.50
CA ALA A 580 0.25 13.36 -19.03
C ALA A 580 1.29 14.01 -19.92
N ALA A 581 2.31 14.61 -19.33
CA ALA A 581 3.43 15.23 -20.04
C ALA A 581 4.75 14.90 -19.31
N LEU A 582 5.81 14.72 -20.08
CA LEU A 582 7.13 14.51 -19.49
C LEU A 582 7.68 15.84 -18.96
N ASN A 583 8.43 15.76 -17.87
CA ASN A 583 9.18 16.92 -17.40
C ASN A 583 10.36 17.17 -18.37
N PRO A 584 10.46 18.34 -19.03
CA PRO A 584 11.52 18.63 -19.99
C PRO A 584 12.93 18.52 -19.39
N ASP A 585 13.07 18.74 -18.08
CA ASP A 585 14.35 18.74 -17.36
C ASP A 585 14.68 17.37 -16.75
N SER A 586 13.82 16.36 -16.96
CA SER A 586 14.01 15.01 -16.39
C SER A 586 15.24 14.29 -16.97
N ASN A 587 15.63 14.61 -18.21
CA ASN A 587 16.74 13.95 -18.92
C ASN A 587 16.63 12.41 -18.87
N GLY A 588 15.42 11.89 -19.10
CA GLY A 588 15.17 10.47 -19.10
C GLY A 588 15.04 9.82 -17.70
N ASN A 589 14.97 10.60 -16.63
CA ASN A 589 14.80 10.08 -15.27
C ASN A 589 13.48 10.56 -14.68
N MET A 590 12.64 9.60 -14.26
CA MET A 590 11.36 9.91 -13.63
C MET A 590 11.38 9.66 -12.13
N GLY A 591 12.25 8.76 -11.63
CA GLY A 591 12.40 8.49 -10.21
C GLY A 591 13.60 9.20 -9.60
N ARG A 592 13.42 9.76 -8.40
CA ARG A 592 14.45 10.49 -7.67
C ARG A 592 14.37 10.20 -6.17
N ILE A 593 15.52 10.04 -5.51
CA ILE A 593 15.65 10.10 -4.06
C ILE A 593 16.51 11.32 -3.75
N GLN A 594 16.05 12.15 -2.84
CA GLN A 594 16.75 13.35 -2.39
C GLN A 594 17.02 13.27 -0.89
N ALA A 595 18.28 13.42 -0.49
CA ALA A 595 18.65 13.61 0.90
C ALA A 595 18.78 15.10 1.22
N LEU A 596 18.15 15.53 2.31
CA LEU A 596 18.08 16.90 2.78
C LEU A 596 18.76 16.99 4.16
N ASP A 597 19.68 17.92 4.33
CA ASP A 597 20.15 18.35 5.65
C ASP A 597 19.25 19.50 6.12
N LEU A 598 18.33 19.20 7.04
CA LEU A 598 17.37 20.19 7.51
C LEU A 598 17.99 21.26 8.42
N GLY A 599 19.06 20.91 9.11
CA GLY A 599 19.77 21.87 9.97
C GLY A 599 20.52 22.93 9.17
N GLN A 600 21.06 22.55 8.01
CA GLN A 600 21.74 23.45 7.09
C GLN A 600 20.84 23.98 5.97
N GLN A 601 19.64 23.44 5.84
CA GLN A 601 18.68 23.73 4.75
C GLN A 601 19.32 23.52 3.36
N GLN A 602 20.02 22.40 3.19
CA GLN A 602 20.77 22.08 1.99
C GLN A 602 20.47 20.66 1.47
N PHE A 603 20.71 20.48 0.18
CA PHE A 603 20.69 19.15 -0.43
C PHE A 603 22.00 18.44 -0.12
N ALA A 604 21.92 17.26 0.53
CA ALA A 604 23.08 16.44 0.84
C ALA A 604 23.54 15.63 -0.38
N TRP A 605 22.65 14.88 -0.96
CA TRP A 605 22.87 14.13 -2.20
C TRP A 605 21.55 13.87 -2.94
N ARG A 606 21.67 13.41 -4.20
CA ARG A 606 20.55 13.07 -5.06
C ARG A 606 20.87 11.84 -5.91
N TYR A 607 19.95 10.87 -5.89
CA TYR A 607 19.95 9.73 -6.79
C TYR A 607 18.80 9.90 -7.81
N ARG A 608 19.03 9.56 -9.08
CA ARG A 608 18.01 9.60 -10.15
C ARG A 608 18.05 8.32 -10.97
N GLN A 609 16.87 7.89 -11.46
CA GLN A 609 16.71 6.71 -12.31
C GLN A 609 15.52 6.89 -13.25
N PRO A 610 15.45 6.11 -14.38
CA PRO A 610 14.30 6.16 -15.29
C PRO A 610 12.98 5.77 -14.64
N SER A 611 12.95 4.69 -13.82
CA SER A 611 11.74 4.19 -13.19
C SER A 611 11.29 5.05 -12.00
N PRO A 612 10.00 5.42 -11.88
CA PRO A 612 9.47 6.12 -10.71
C PRO A 612 9.71 5.37 -9.40
N ILE A 613 9.99 6.10 -8.32
CA ILE A 613 10.02 5.56 -6.95
C ILE A 613 8.60 5.53 -6.41
N ILE A 614 8.14 4.37 -5.97
CA ILE A 614 6.72 4.15 -5.64
C ILE A 614 6.49 3.80 -4.17
N SER A 615 7.50 3.23 -3.48
CA SER A 615 7.38 2.88 -2.06
C SER A 615 7.67 4.06 -1.13
N SER A 616 7.43 3.84 0.17
CA SER A 616 8.05 4.67 1.23
C SER A 616 9.57 4.65 1.15
N ILE A 617 10.18 5.63 1.80
CA ILE A 617 11.57 5.52 2.27
C ILE A 617 11.54 5.03 3.72
N MET A 618 12.48 4.15 4.10
CA MET A 618 12.74 3.75 5.49
C MET A 618 14.23 3.93 5.78
N ALA A 619 14.56 4.53 6.91
CA ALA A 619 15.95 4.73 7.36
C ALA A 619 16.25 3.87 8.60
N THR A 620 17.51 3.42 8.74
CA THR A 620 17.93 2.58 9.88
C THR A 620 19.23 3.08 10.53
N ALA A 621 19.45 2.67 11.78
CA ALA A 621 20.70 2.94 12.47
C ALA A 621 21.91 2.21 11.86
N GLY A 622 21.70 1.21 11.00
CA GLY A 622 22.75 0.55 10.21
C GLY A 622 23.33 1.41 9.08
N GLY A 623 22.89 2.66 8.95
CA GLY A 623 23.37 3.60 7.93
C GLY A 623 22.79 3.34 6.54
N LEU A 624 21.59 2.79 6.49
CA LEU A 624 20.91 2.40 5.27
C LEU A 624 19.59 3.14 5.11
N ILE A 625 19.23 3.42 3.86
CA ILE A 625 17.84 3.70 3.47
C ILE A 625 17.36 2.66 2.47
N PHE A 626 16.06 2.34 2.54
CA PHE A 626 15.41 1.39 1.64
C PHE A 626 14.33 2.08 0.84
N ALA A 627 14.24 1.74 -0.45
CA ALA A 627 13.21 2.25 -1.37
C ALA A 627 12.92 1.24 -2.47
N GLY A 628 11.70 1.28 -3.01
CA GLY A 628 11.27 0.43 -4.10
C GLY A 628 10.69 1.21 -5.28
N ASP A 629 10.84 0.68 -6.49
CA ASP A 629 10.45 1.36 -7.71
C ASP A 629 9.36 0.63 -8.51
N LEU A 630 8.85 1.29 -9.53
CA LEU A 630 7.80 0.78 -10.42
C LEU A 630 8.24 -0.47 -11.19
N ASN A 631 9.56 -0.65 -11.42
CA ASN A 631 10.12 -1.83 -12.07
C ASN A 631 10.29 -3.02 -11.13
N ARG A 632 9.67 -2.97 -9.94
CA ARG A 632 9.66 -4.05 -8.94
C ARG A 632 11.03 -4.29 -8.29
N ILE A 633 11.88 -3.29 -8.26
CA ILE A 633 13.19 -3.39 -7.61
C ILE A 633 13.12 -2.73 -6.23
N LEU A 634 13.44 -3.51 -5.21
CA LEU A 634 13.71 -3.03 -3.85
C LEU A 634 15.21 -2.84 -3.70
N ARG A 635 15.63 -1.67 -3.19
CA ARG A 635 17.05 -1.32 -3.02
C ARG A 635 17.36 -0.87 -1.60
N ALA A 636 18.59 -1.14 -1.18
CA ALA A 636 19.24 -0.50 -0.05
C ALA A 636 20.30 0.46 -0.56
N PHE A 637 20.29 1.67 -0.03
CA PHE A 637 21.27 2.72 -0.34
C PHE A 637 22.08 3.06 0.91
N ASP A 638 23.33 3.45 0.69
CA ASP A 638 24.12 4.11 1.71
C ASP A 638 23.50 5.48 2.06
N GLU A 639 23.20 5.72 3.32
CA GLU A 639 22.52 6.95 3.76
C GLU A 639 23.35 8.22 3.59
N GLU A 640 24.69 8.11 3.54
CA GLU A 640 25.58 9.24 3.40
C GLU A 640 25.80 9.66 1.95
N THR A 641 25.85 8.69 1.04
CA THR A 641 26.26 8.92 -0.36
C THR A 641 25.17 8.71 -1.39
N GLY A 642 24.13 7.94 -1.05
CA GLY A 642 23.09 7.52 -2.01
C GLY A 642 23.56 6.40 -2.96
N GLU A 643 24.69 5.74 -2.69
CA GLU A 643 25.17 4.59 -3.45
C GLU A 643 24.31 3.36 -3.17
N ILE A 644 24.00 2.57 -4.22
CA ILE A 644 23.26 1.31 -4.08
C ILE A 644 24.19 0.25 -3.51
N LEU A 645 23.84 -0.31 -2.35
CA LEU A 645 24.59 -1.39 -1.70
C LEU A 645 23.95 -2.78 -1.91
N TRP A 646 22.64 -2.82 -2.19
CA TRP A 646 21.93 -4.07 -2.44
C TRP A 646 20.66 -3.78 -3.25
N GLU A 647 20.27 -4.75 -4.09
CA GLU A 647 18.99 -4.72 -4.77
C GLU A 647 18.44 -6.13 -4.99
N THR A 648 17.11 -6.23 -5.05
CA THR A 648 16.41 -7.45 -5.42
C THR A 648 15.15 -7.15 -6.22
N ARG A 649 14.76 -8.09 -7.08
CA ARG A 649 13.52 -7.98 -7.85
C ARG A 649 12.40 -8.74 -7.15
N LEU A 650 11.27 -8.08 -6.97
CA LEU A 650 10.06 -8.60 -6.36
C LEU A 650 9.07 -9.11 -7.41
N ASP A 651 8.02 -9.83 -6.98
CA ASP A 651 6.99 -10.35 -7.89
C ASP A 651 6.11 -9.24 -8.49
N ASP A 652 5.87 -8.18 -7.73
CA ASP A 652 5.05 -7.04 -8.14
C ASP A 652 5.59 -5.73 -7.55
N VAL A 653 4.92 -4.62 -7.79
CA VAL A 653 5.34 -3.28 -7.39
C VAL A 653 5.33 -3.11 -5.87
N PRO A 654 6.46 -2.72 -5.25
CA PRO A 654 6.55 -2.46 -3.81
C PRO A 654 6.01 -1.07 -3.47
N SER A 655 4.72 -0.94 -3.38
CA SER A 655 4.03 0.34 -3.18
C SER A 655 3.45 0.51 -1.77
N SER A 656 3.95 -0.25 -0.80
CA SER A 656 3.60 -0.14 0.61
C SER A 656 4.70 0.57 1.43
N THR A 657 4.44 0.72 2.72
CA THR A 657 5.48 1.11 3.68
C THR A 657 6.45 -0.05 3.87
N ILE A 658 7.74 0.23 3.68
CA ILE A 658 8.83 -0.68 4.01
C ILE A 658 9.08 -0.57 5.51
N VAL A 659 9.19 -1.71 6.20
CA VAL A 659 9.38 -1.76 7.65
C VAL A 659 10.53 -2.70 8.01
N THR A 660 11.13 -2.48 9.19
CA THR A 660 12.10 -3.41 9.78
C THR A 660 11.78 -3.64 11.24
N TYR A 661 12.00 -4.87 11.69
CA TYR A 661 11.69 -5.32 13.03
C TYR A 661 12.69 -6.39 13.46
N ALA A 662 12.64 -6.80 14.72
CA ALA A 662 13.45 -7.93 15.17
C ALA A 662 12.64 -8.90 16.01
N VAL A 663 12.93 -10.20 15.91
CA VAL A 663 12.36 -11.26 16.75
C VAL A 663 13.49 -12.20 17.12
N ASP A 664 13.58 -12.57 18.40
CA ASP A 664 14.63 -13.45 18.95
C ASP A 664 16.07 -12.99 18.58
N GLY A 665 16.27 -11.67 18.51
CA GLY A 665 17.57 -11.07 18.19
C GLY A 665 17.95 -11.12 16.70
N ILE A 666 17.06 -11.49 15.81
CA ILE A 666 17.25 -11.46 14.35
C ILE A 666 16.46 -10.30 13.77
N GLN A 667 17.15 -9.43 13.02
CA GLN A 667 16.52 -8.33 12.29
C GLN A 667 15.97 -8.80 10.94
N TYR A 668 14.77 -8.36 10.64
CA TYR A 668 14.03 -8.60 9.40
C TYR A 668 13.69 -7.29 8.70
N LEU A 669 13.60 -7.35 7.37
CA LEU A 669 13.09 -6.30 6.48
C LEU A 669 11.83 -6.81 5.80
N ALA A 670 10.71 -6.09 5.88
CA ALA A 670 9.45 -6.49 5.28
C ALA A 670 8.90 -5.43 4.32
N VAL A 671 8.28 -5.89 3.22
CA VAL A 671 7.56 -5.06 2.25
C VAL A 671 6.40 -5.84 1.64
N ALA A 672 5.25 -5.19 1.53
CA ALA A 672 4.14 -5.73 0.75
C ALA A 672 4.20 -5.23 -0.69
N VAL A 673 3.82 -6.10 -1.63
CA VAL A 673 3.79 -5.83 -3.07
C VAL A 673 2.42 -6.19 -3.67
N GLY A 674 2.15 -5.74 -4.88
CA GLY A 674 0.92 -6.10 -5.58
C GLY A 674 -0.20 -5.10 -5.40
N GLN A 675 0.10 -3.84 -5.67
CA GLN A 675 -0.82 -2.74 -5.57
C GLN A 675 -1.44 -2.37 -6.93
N THR A 676 -2.73 -2.02 -6.91
CA THR A 676 -3.47 -1.50 -8.07
C THR A 676 -3.97 -0.07 -7.86
N SER A 677 -3.34 0.72 -6.98
CA SER A 677 -3.78 2.08 -6.66
C SER A 677 -3.70 3.04 -7.84
N TYR A 678 -4.47 4.11 -7.77
CA TYR A 678 -4.41 5.20 -8.75
C TYR A 678 -2.98 5.73 -8.95
N TYR A 679 -2.24 5.93 -7.86
CA TYR A 679 -0.87 6.42 -7.89
C TYR A 679 0.08 5.53 -8.72
N VAL A 680 0.02 4.21 -8.50
CA VAL A 680 0.82 3.26 -9.29
C VAL A 680 0.38 3.23 -10.75
N ASN A 681 -0.94 3.21 -10.99
CA ASN A 681 -1.49 3.16 -12.36
C ASN A 681 -1.13 4.42 -13.17
N ASP A 682 -1.17 5.60 -12.54
CA ASP A 682 -0.91 6.86 -13.21
C ASP A 682 0.58 7.03 -13.49
N TRP A 683 1.47 6.67 -12.56
CA TRP A 683 2.90 6.64 -12.82
C TRP A 683 3.30 5.55 -13.82
N SER A 684 2.58 4.41 -13.86
CA SER A 684 2.77 3.40 -14.92
C SER A 684 2.46 3.98 -16.30
N ARG A 685 1.33 4.68 -16.45
CA ARG A 685 0.98 5.34 -17.72
C ARG A 685 1.99 6.41 -18.15
N MET A 686 2.48 7.19 -17.18
CA MET A 686 3.51 8.20 -17.43
C MET A 686 4.82 7.53 -17.86
N TYR A 687 5.21 6.44 -17.21
CA TYR A 687 6.40 5.68 -17.55
C TYR A 687 6.28 5.02 -18.94
N ASP A 688 5.11 4.47 -19.28
CA ASP A 688 4.86 3.87 -20.60
C ASP A 688 4.95 4.92 -21.71
N LEU A 689 4.39 6.10 -21.50
CA LEU A 689 4.51 7.25 -22.43
C LEU A 689 5.99 7.61 -22.65
N PHE A 690 6.78 7.68 -21.59
CA PHE A 690 8.20 7.96 -21.64
C PHE A 690 8.97 6.85 -22.38
N ALA A 691 8.69 5.58 -22.01
CA ALA A 691 9.34 4.41 -22.60
C ALA A 691 9.07 4.32 -24.11
N GLU A 692 7.86 4.65 -24.55
CA GLU A 692 7.50 4.71 -25.98
C GLU A 692 8.29 5.78 -26.73
N GLN A 693 8.45 6.99 -26.16
CA GLN A 693 9.20 8.08 -26.76
C GLN A 693 10.70 7.80 -26.87
N GLU A 694 11.27 7.15 -25.84
CA GLU A 694 12.72 6.87 -25.76
C GLU A 694 13.10 5.49 -26.31
N GLY A 695 12.12 4.68 -26.76
CA GLY A 695 12.35 3.31 -27.25
C GLY A 695 12.81 2.34 -26.15
N MET A 696 12.41 2.58 -24.92
CA MET A 696 12.71 1.74 -23.75
C MET A 696 11.69 0.60 -23.60
N PRO A 697 12.01 -0.48 -22.85
CA PRO A 697 11.02 -1.51 -22.52
C PRO A 697 9.84 -0.91 -21.73
N ILE A 698 8.63 -1.22 -22.16
CA ILE A 698 7.40 -0.90 -21.42
C ILE A 698 7.41 -1.66 -20.09
N ASN A 699 6.80 -1.08 -19.06
CA ASN A 699 6.67 -1.73 -17.76
C ASN A 699 5.81 -2.99 -17.87
N ASP A 700 6.46 -4.16 -17.75
CA ASP A 700 5.82 -5.48 -17.76
C ASP A 700 5.58 -5.94 -16.31
N SER A 701 4.70 -5.25 -15.61
CA SER A 701 4.28 -5.67 -14.27
C SER A 701 3.35 -6.87 -14.37
N PRO A 702 3.72 -8.04 -13.79
CA PRO A 702 2.82 -9.18 -13.78
C PRO A 702 1.58 -8.84 -12.95
N LYS A 703 0.42 -9.16 -13.51
CA LYS A 703 -0.85 -8.98 -12.80
C LYS A 703 -1.03 -10.13 -11.80
N GLY A 704 -1.18 -9.80 -10.51
CA GLY A 704 -1.54 -10.77 -9.49
C GLY A 704 -0.39 -11.36 -8.68
N GLY A 705 0.76 -10.70 -8.65
CA GLY A 705 1.91 -11.09 -7.82
C GLY A 705 1.87 -10.59 -6.35
N ALA A 706 0.69 -10.23 -5.83
CA ALA A 706 0.56 -9.66 -4.49
C ALA A 706 1.13 -10.60 -3.40
N ALA A 707 1.99 -10.07 -2.54
CA ALA A 707 2.62 -10.84 -1.47
C ALA A 707 3.24 -9.91 -0.40
N ILE A 708 3.47 -10.46 0.79
CA ILE A 708 4.41 -9.92 1.76
C ILE A 708 5.75 -10.62 1.54
N TRP A 709 6.82 -9.86 1.42
CA TRP A 709 8.20 -10.33 1.32
C TRP A 709 8.96 -9.95 2.57
N VAL A 710 9.65 -10.92 3.18
CA VAL A 710 10.46 -10.70 4.37
C VAL A 710 11.87 -11.24 4.15
N PHE A 711 12.84 -10.39 4.44
CA PHE A 711 14.27 -10.68 4.26
C PHE A 711 14.99 -10.65 5.61
N SER A 712 16.04 -11.43 5.73
CA SER A 712 16.98 -11.40 6.87
C SER A 712 18.40 -11.74 6.40
N LEU A 713 19.36 -11.51 7.27
CA LEU A 713 20.71 -12.03 7.05
C LEU A 713 20.74 -13.56 7.25
N PRO A 714 21.58 -14.28 6.50
CA PRO A 714 21.73 -15.71 6.72
C PRO A 714 22.27 -15.98 8.15
N PRO A 715 21.90 -17.09 8.78
CA PRO A 715 22.46 -17.47 10.07
C PRO A 715 24.00 -17.44 10.03
N ARG A 716 24.61 -16.81 11.03
CA ARG A 716 26.08 -16.85 11.14
C ARG A 716 26.50 -18.31 11.28
N LYS A 717 27.38 -18.78 10.39
CA LYS A 717 28.04 -20.07 10.57
C LYS A 717 28.95 -19.94 11.80
N ASN A 718 28.57 -20.62 12.90
CA ASN A 718 29.44 -20.79 14.07
C ASN A 718 30.70 -21.55 13.71
#